data_53ccdd9f505add40f33c1f493343c7d4
#
_entry.id   53ccdd9f505add40f33c1f493343c7d4
#
_cell.length_a   1.000
_cell.length_b   1.000
_cell.length_c   1.000
_cell.angle_alpha   90.00
_cell.angle_beta   90.00
_cell.angle_gamma   90.00
#
_symmetry.space_group_name_H-M   'P 1'
#
loop_
_entity.id
_entity.type
_entity.pdbx_description
1 polymer ?
#
loop_
_entity_poly.entity_id
_entity_poly.type
_entity_poly.pdbx_seq_one_letter_code
_entity_poly.pdbx_strand_id
1 'polypeptide(L)'
;MSASLLPKHVAAVLKQQKDPLKALEMFNKVKREDGFKHSLLTYKCIIQKLGFHGNFVAMENVLAETRMDIDNSLLEGVYIGAMKSYGRKGKVQEAVDVFERMDFYNCEPSVLSYNAIMNILVESGYFKQAHKVFLRMKNVGIVPDVYTFTIRIKSFCRTKRPHSALRLLNNMVSQGCQLNAVAYCTVVAGFYEENYRVEAYELFNDMLRIGIFPDVSTFNKLLHTLCKKGEVQESERLLNKVLKKGMCSNLFTFNIFIQGLCRKGMLSGAMSMLDSVIREGLTPDVVTYNTLICGLCKNSNVVEAEKYLHKLVNGGLEPDVFTYNTLIDGYCKMGMIQNAEKILQGAICKGFVPDEFTYCSLINGLCQNDEIDRALALFNAALGKGLKPTVILYNMLIKGLCQEGLILQALQMMNEMSENGCSSDIWTYNLVINGLCKMGCVSDANNLMNDAIAKGYVPDVFTFNTLIDGYCKQLKMETTIQILNKMWSHGVTPDVITYNSVLNGLSKAVKNEDLMETFETMVEKGCVPNKITYNILTESLCKAGKVNEALDLVDEILNKGITPDTVSFATIISGFANNGDLKGAYQLFRRMGEQYKVSHTTATYNIMINAFAEKLDLHMGEKLFLEMGAGGCAPDTYTYRVMINGFCITGNTDSGYKFLLEMIEKGFIPSLTTFGRVINCLCVQHRVHEAVDIIHFMVHNGIVPEVVNSISEADKKVVAAPKIVVEDLLKRSCITYYAYELLYDGIRDKKTQKQKLPNRH
;
A
#
# COMPACT_ATOMS: atom_id res chain seq x y z
N MET A 1 30.14 -59.34 17.79
CA MET A 1 28.67 -59.41 17.72
C MET A 1 28.21 -58.14 17.00
N SER A 2 27.99 -58.23 15.70
CA SER A 2 27.40 -57.15 14.90
C SER A 2 25.92 -57.06 15.26
N ALA A 3 25.52 -56.02 15.95
CA ALA A 3 24.11 -55.71 16.17
C ALA A 3 23.51 -55.51 14.78
N SER A 4 22.61 -56.40 14.36
CA SER A 4 21.88 -56.27 13.08
C SER A 4 21.17 -54.97 13.05
N LEU A 5 21.61 -54.04 12.18
CA LEU A 5 20.99 -52.74 11.98
C LEU A 5 19.55 -52.95 11.53
N LEU A 6 18.59 -52.67 12.40
CA LEU A 6 17.16 -52.79 12.04
C LEU A 6 16.76 -51.56 11.21
N PRO A 7 15.99 -51.75 10.11
CA PRO A 7 15.55 -50.64 9.26
C PRO A 7 14.81 -49.53 9.98
N LYS A 8 14.11 -49.85 11.10
CA LYS A 8 13.43 -48.85 11.96
C LYS A 8 14.43 -47.90 12.63
N HIS A 9 15.60 -48.39 13.10
CA HIS A 9 16.64 -47.59 13.71
C HIS A 9 17.30 -46.65 12.68
N VAL A 10 17.59 -47.18 11.49
CA VAL A 10 18.09 -46.39 10.37
C VAL A 10 17.12 -45.23 10.00
N ALA A 11 15.84 -45.53 9.90
CA ALA A 11 14.83 -44.52 9.63
C ALA A 11 14.74 -43.43 10.71
N ALA A 12 14.92 -43.79 11.99
CA ALA A 12 14.94 -42.83 13.10
C ALA A 12 16.18 -41.91 13.02
N VAL A 13 17.37 -42.46 12.74
CA VAL A 13 18.61 -41.69 12.56
C VAL A 13 18.50 -40.76 11.33
N LEU A 14 17.97 -41.25 10.20
CA LEU A 14 17.74 -40.43 9.01
C LEU A 14 16.78 -39.27 9.30
N LYS A 15 15.76 -39.44 10.16
CA LYS A 15 14.85 -38.37 10.56
C LYS A 15 15.56 -37.30 11.40
N GLN A 16 16.45 -37.70 12.33
CA GLN A 16 17.14 -36.76 13.23
C GLN A 16 18.23 -35.94 12.54
N GLN A 17 18.87 -36.46 11.48
CA GLN A 17 19.92 -35.75 10.76
C GLN A 17 19.37 -34.47 10.12
N LYS A 18 19.93 -33.28 10.45
CA LYS A 18 19.45 -32.00 9.90
C LYS A 18 19.87 -31.79 8.45
N ASP A 19 21.08 -32.19 8.07
CA ASP A 19 21.62 -32.03 6.72
C ASP A 19 21.09 -33.12 5.77
N PRO A 20 20.42 -32.77 4.65
CA PRO A 20 19.88 -33.74 3.70
C PRO A 20 20.95 -34.53 2.94
N LEU A 21 22.10 -33.91 2.65
CA LEU A 21 23.20 -34.59 1.92
C LEU A 21 23.89 -35.59 2.82
N LYS A 22 24.18 -35.23 4.08
CA LYS A 22 24.72 -36.16 5.08
C LYS A 22 23.74 -37.31 5.35
N ALA A 23 22.43 -37.04 5.35
CA ALA A 23 21.41 -38.09 5.46
C ALA A 23 21.47 -39.07 4.27
N LEU A 24 21.70 -38.56 3.06
CA LEU A 24 21.86 -39.37 1.86
C LEU A 24 23.16 -40.20 1.89
N GLU A 25 24.26 -39.60 2.34
CA GLU A 25 25.53 -40.32 2.53
C GLU A 25 25.39 -41.49 3.54
N MET A 26 24.72 -41.22 4.67
CA MET A 26 24.40 -42.24 5.67
C MET A 26 23.50 -43.34 5.09
N PHE A 27 22.47 -42.98 4.31
CA PHE A 27 21.63 -43.92 3.64
C PHE A 27 22.40 -44.81 2.68
N ASN A 28 23.28 -44.26 1.85
CA ASN A 28 24.13 -44.98 0.91
C ASN A 28 25.19 -45.83 1.60
N LYS A 29 25.74 -45.36 2.76
CA LYS A 29 26.72 -46.14 3.53
C LYS A 29 26.08 -47.41 4.11
N VAL A 30 24.88 -47.30 4.70
CA VAL A 30 24.20 -48.45 5.27
C VAL A 30 23.77 -49.45 4.19
N LYS A 31 23.47 -48.98 2.97
CA LYS A 31 23.18 -49.85 1.82
C LYS A 31 24.33 -50.75 1.40
N ARG A 32 25.60 -50.31 1.68
CA ARG A 32 26.83 -51.05 1.35
C ARG A 32 27.23 -52.10 2.40
N GLU A 33 26.53 -52.11 3.56
CA GLU A 33 26.78 -53.11 4.59
C GLU A 33 26.17 -54.48 4.18
N ASP A 34 26.97 -55.55 4.28
CA ASP A 34 26.57 -56.87 3.90
C ASP A 34 25.32 -57.34 4.69
N GLY A 35 24.29 -57.77 3.96
CA GLY A 35 23.06 -58.28 4.53
C GLY A 35 21.98 -57.23 4.90
N PHE A 36 22.24 -55.92 4.72
CA PHE A 36 21.21 -54.89 4.96
C PHE A 36 20.42 -54.56 3.71
N LYS A 37 19.06 -54.65 3.83
CA LYS A 37 18.15 -54.12 2.81
C LYS A 37 17.32 -52.99 3.38
N HIS A 38 17.26 -51.86 2.66
CA HIS A 38 16.40 -50.75 3.01
C HIS A 38 14.93 -51.18 2.94
N SER A 39 14.17 -50.72 3.93
CA SER A 39 12.71 -50.94 3.95
C SER A 39 11.98 -49.76 3.30
N LEU A 40 10.72 -49.95 2.96
CA LEU A 40 9.81 -48.89 2.48
C LEU A 40 9.87 -47.64 3.39
N LEU A 41 10.00 -47.82 4.71
CA LEU A 41 10.07 -46.75 5.68
C LEU A 41 11.34 -45.89 5.53
N THR A 42 12.50 -46.51 5.28
CA THR A 42 13.77 -45.81 5.10
C THR A 42 13.77 -45.02 3.80
N TYR A 43 13.27 -45.60 2.70
CA TYR A 43 13.08 -44.88 1.43
C TYR A 43 12.14 -43.70 1.55
N LYS A 44 10.99 -43.89 2.20
CA LYS A 44 10.03 -42.80 2.43
C LYS A 44 10.67 -41.65 3.24
N CYS A 45 11.46 -41.95 4.26
CA CYS A 45 12.12 -40.94 5.09
C CYS A 45 13.13 -40.12 4.29
N ILE A 46 14.00 -40.76 3.50
CA ILE A 46 15.03 -40.05 2.74
C ILE A 46 14.42 -39.22 1.59
N ILE A 47 13.44 -39.75 0.85
CA ILE A 47 12.73 -39.04 -0.22
C ILE A 47 12.02 -37.79 0.33
N GLN A 48 11.30 -37.90 1.44
CA GLN A 48 10.66 -36.76 2.08
C GLN A 48 11.67 -35.71 2.54
N LYS A 49 12.82 -36.13 3.07
CA LYS A 49 13.86 -35.20 3.54
C LYS A 49 14.54 -34.47 2.37
N LEU A 50 14.96 -35.17 1.33
CA LEU A 50 15.55 -34.59 0.13
C LEU A 50 14.57 -33.61 -0.55
N GLY A 51 13.31 -34.01 -0.69
CA GLY A 51 12.27 -33.19 -1.29
C GLY A 51 11.94 -31.94 -0.46
N PHE A 52 11.94 -32.04 0.88
CA PHE A 52 11.74 -30.89 1.76
C PHE A 52 12.80 -29.80 1.55
N HIS A 53 14.06 -30.20 1.38
CA HIS A 53 15.18 -29.29 1.16
C HIS A 53 15.39 -28.89 -0.32
N GLY A 54 14.60 -29.44 -1.24
CA GLY A 54 14.66 -29.10 -2.67
C GLY A 54 15.73 -29.84 -3.49
N ASN A 55 16.35 -30.88 -2.94
CA ASN A 55 17.35 -31.70 -3.63
C ASN A 55 16.67 -32.73 -4.55
N PHE A 56 15.98 -32.24 -5.59
CA PHE A 56 15.11 -33.05 -6.43
C PHE A 56 15.88 -34.07 -7.28
N VAL A 57 17.08 -33.76 -7.77
CA VAL A 57 17.92 -34.69 -8.53
C VAL A 57 18.26 -35.93 -7.68
N ALA A 58 18.71 -35.71 -6.46
CA ALA A 58 19.01 -36.79 -5.54
C ALA A 58 17.72 -37.58 -5.15
N MET A 59 16.61 -36.90 -4.99
CA MET A 59 15.31 -37.50 -4.70
C MET A 59 14.86 -38.45 -5.83
N GLU A 60 14.98 -38.03 -7.11
CA GLU A 60 14.63 -38.86 -8.28
C GLU A 60 15.55 -40.07 -8.40
N ASN A 61 16.85 -39.92 -8.13
CA ASN A 61 17.79 -41.05 -8.11
C ASN A 61 17.37 -42.11 -7.08
N VAL A 62 17.06 -41.68 -5.86
CA VAL A 62 16.60 -42.56 -4.78
C VAL A 62 15.23 -43.19 -5.14
N LEU A 63 14.35 -42.43 -5.80
CA LEU A 63 13.06 -42.94 -6.26
C LEU A 63 13.24 -44.03 -7.34
N ALA A 64 14.21 -43.86 -8.24
CA ALA A 64 14.57 -44.88 -9.23
C ALA A 64 15.14 -46.17 -8.59
N GLU A 65 16.03 -46.00 -7.57
CA GLU A 65 16.55 -47.14 -6.83
C GLU A 65 15.47 -47.90 -6.05
N THR A 66 14.50 -47.20 -5.49
CA THR A 66 13.40 -47.80 -4.71
C THR A 66 12.63 -48.85 -5.54
N ARG A 67 12.51 -48.64 -6.84
CA ARG A 67 11.81 -49.53 -7.77
C ARG A 67 12.54 -50.86 -8.00
N MET A 68 13.86 -50.87 -7.83
CA MET A 68 14.66 -52.08 -7.97
C MET A 68 14.66 -52.93 -6.70
N ASP A 69 14.46 -52.28 -5.54
CA ASP A 69 14.63 -52.92 -4.24
C ASP A 69 13.28 -53.34 -3.60
N ILE A 70 12.15 -52.75 -4.00
CA ILE A 70 10.83 -52.93 -3.40
C ILE A 70 9.78 -53.20 -4.49
N ASP A 71 8.84 -54.09 -4.19
CA ASP A 71 7.70 -54.36 -5.07
C ASP A 71 6.90 -53.08 -5.39
N ASN A 72 6.67 -52.85 -6.65
CA ASN A 72 6.00 -51.69 -7.17
C ASN A 72 4.59 -51.46 -6.55
N SER A 73 3.89 -52.53 -6.21
CA SER A 73 2.56 -52.46 -5.56
C SER A 73 2.57 -51.74 -4.20
N LEU A 74 3.74 -51.69 -3.49
CA LEU A 74 3.89 -51.10 -2.18
C LEU A 74 4.40 -49.62 -2.23
N LEU A 75 4.76 -49.13 -3.41
CA LEU A 75 5.44 -47.83 -3.56
C LEU A 75 4.51 -46.62 -3.52
N GLU A 76 3.19 -46.77 -3.50
CA GLU A 76 2.24 -45.67 -3.51
C GLU A 76 2.58 -44.57 -2.51
N GLY A 77 2.89 -44.95 -1.25
CA GLY A 77 3.23 -43.98 -0.20
C GLY A 77 4.52 -43.19 -0.44
N VAL A 78 5.44 -43.72 -1.25
CA VAL A 78 6.69 -43.04 -1.65
C VAL A 78 6.39 -42.03 -2.75
N TYR A 79 5.60 -42.41 -3.76
CA TYR A 79 5.15 -41.51 -4.83
C TYR A 79 4.35 -40.34 -4.29
N ILE A 80 3.42 -40.57 -3.35
CA ILE A 80 2.70 -39.52 -2.65
C ILE A 80 3.67 -38.56 -1.91
N GLY A 81 4.72 -39.09 -1.29
CA GLY A 81 5.77 -38.31 -0.65
C GLY A 81 6.50 -37.40 -1.62
N ALA A 82 6.89 -37.95 -2.79
CA ALA A 82 7.54 -37.19 -3.85
C ALA A 82 6.62 -36.10 -4.44
N MET A 83 5.37 -36.44 -4.80
CA MET A 83 4.37 -35.48 -5.28
C MET A 83 4.19 -34.31 -4.31
N LYS A 84 4.01 -34.60 -3.01
CA LYS A 84 3.87 -33.56 -1.96
C LYS A 84 5.12 -32.68 -1.83
N SER A 85 6.31 -33.24 -2.06
CA SER A 85 7.57 -32.49 -2.03
C SER A 85 7.67 -31.51 -3.20
N TYR A 86 7.34 -31.94 -4.40
CA TYR A 86 7.25 -31.08 -5.58
C TYR A 86 6.20 -29.99 -5.41
N GLY A 87 4.99 -30.35 -4.96
CA GLY A 87 3.90 -29.41 -4.74
C GLY A 87 4.23 -28.29 -3.74
N ARG A 88 4.95 -28.61 -2.63
CA ARG A 88 5.41 -27.60 -1.66
C ARG A 88 6.37 -26.57 -2.24
N LYS A 89 7.14 -26.93 -3.25
CA LYS A 89 8.10 -26.05 -3.93
C LYS A 89 7.55 -25.42 -5.22
N GLY A 90 6.24 -25.57 -5.48
CA GLY A 90 5.57 -24.98 -6.64
C GLY A 90 5.85 -25.69 -7.98
N LYS A 91 6.54 -26.83 -7.95
CA LYS A 91 6.86 -27.63 -9.13
C LYS A 91 5.69 -28.58 -9.46
N VAL A 92 4.62 -28.00 -10.01
CA VAL A 92 3.33 -28.70 -10.19
C VAL A 92 3.39 -29.71 -11.32
N GLN A 93 4.08 -29.39 -12.43
CA GLN A 93 4.18 -30.28 -13.57
C GLN A 93 4.93 -31.54 -13.19
N GLU A 94 6.03 -31.42 -12.48
CA GLU A 94 6.81 -32.57 -12.00
C GLU A 94 6.00 -33.45 -11.03
N ALA A 95 5.12 -32.85 -10.22
CA ALA A 95 4.22 -33.59 -9.35
C ALA A 95 3.18 -34.42 -10.19
N VAL A 96 2.67 -33.85 -11.29
CA VAL A 96 1.78 -34.56 -12.23
C VAL A 96 2.53 -35.69 -12.93
N ASP A 97 3.76 -35.41 -13.38
CA ASP A 97 4.59 -36.44 -14.05
C ASP A 97 4.89 -37.61 -13.12
N VAL A 98 5.10 -37.38 -11.83
CA VAL A 98 5.26 -38.46 -10.82
C VAL A 98 3.97 -39.24 -10.68
N PHE A 99 2.79 -38.61 -10.70
CA PHE A 99 1.51 -39.28 -10.64
C PHE A 99 1.26 -40.18 -11.89
N GLU A 100 1.56 -39.66 -13.09
CA GLU A 100 1.39 -40.39 -14.34
C GLU A 100 2.36 -41.58 -14.44
N ARG A 101 3.58 -41.43 -13.91
CA ARG A 101 4.56 -42.54 -13.84
C ARG A 101 4.12 -43.68 -12.95
N MET A 102 3.19 -43.50 -12.00
CA MET A 102 2.67 -44.60 -11.18
C MET A 102 2.03 -45.71 -12.02
N ASP A 103 1.16 -45.34 -12.97
CA ASP A 103 0.51 -46.29 -13.88
C ASP A 103 1.54 -47.01 -14.78
N PHE A 104 2.53 -46.25 -15.28
CA PHE A 104 3.58 -46.83 -16.15
C PHE A 104 4.41 -47.89 -15.42
N TYR A 105 4.58 -47.80 -14.10
CA TYR A 105 5.36 -48.73 -13.28
C TYR A 105 4.50 -49.76 -12.52
N ASN A 106 3.26 -49.98 -12.95
CA ASN A 106 2.32 -50.95 -12.33
C ASN A 106 2.09 -50.71 -10.83
N CYS A 107 2.14 -49.43 -10.40
CA CYS A 107 1.72 -48.99 -9.06
C CYS A 107 0.32 -48.38 -9.18
N GLU A 108 -0.72 -49.19 -8.96
CA GLU A 108 -2.10 -48.71 -9.10
C GLU A 108 -2.40 -47.55 -8.11
N PRO A 109 -2.77 -46.35 -8.61
CA PRO A 109 -3.11 -45.23 -7.74
C PRO A 109 -4.42 -45.50 -6.99
N SER A 110 -4.39 -45.41 -5.65
CA SER A 110 -5.58 -45.46 -4.83
C SER A 110 -6.21 -44.04 -4.62
N VAL A 111 -7.33 -43.99 -3.90
CA VAL A 111 -7.95 -42.72 -3.47
C VAL A 111 -6.92 -41.73 -2.89
N LEU A 112 -5.89 -42.23 -2.17
CA LEU A 112 -4.87 -41.37 -1.54
C LEU A 112 -3.99 -40.66 -2.55
N SER A 113 -3.58 -41.33 -3.64
CA SER A 113 -2.78 -40.72 -4.70
C SER A 113 -3.58 -39.69 -5.49
N TYR A 114 -4.84 -40.02 -5.86
CA TYR A 114 -5.74 -39.07 -6.52
C TYR A 114 -5.99 -37.83 -5.66
N ASN A 115 -6.24 -38.01 -4.38
CA ASN A 115 -6.43 -36.88 -3.45
C ASN A 115 -5.16 -36.03 -3.29
N ALA A 116 -3.99 -36.66 -3.26
CA ALA A 116 -2.72 -35.95 -3.15
C ALA A 116 -2.49 -35.03 -4.35
N ILE A 117 -2.62 -35.56 -5.57
CA ILE A 117 -2.39 -34.73 -6.78
C ILE A 117 -3.49 -33.69 -6.98
N MET A 118 -4.78 -34.02 -6.74
CA MET A 118 -5.86 -33.03 -6.81
C MET A 118 -5.66 -31.88 -5.83
N ASN A 119 -5.23 -32.18 -4.60
CA ASN A 119 -4.98 -31.12 -3.61
C ASN A 119 -3.82 -30.21 -4.05
N ILE A 120 -2.73 -30.77 -4.60
CA ILE A 120 -1.61 -29.99 -5.14
C ILE A 120 -2.11 -29.06 -6.26
N LEU A 121 -2.87 -29.57 -7.21
CA LEU A 121 -3.42 -28.83 -8.33
C LEU A 121 -4.35 -27.69 -7.86
N VAL A 122 -5.22 -27.96 -6.88
CA VAL A 122 -6.14 -26.95 -6.32
C VAL A 122 -5.38 -25.87 -5.52
N GLU A 123 -4.36 -26.26 -4.75
CA GLU A 123 -3.52 -25.29 -4.03
C GLU A 123 -2.76 -24.37 -4.98
N SER A 124 -2.32 -24.88 -6.10
CA SER A 124 -1.56 -24.13 -7.11
C SER A 124 -2.43 -23.44 -8.17
N GLY A 125 -3.76 -23.51 -8.07
CA GLY A 125 -4.68 -22.78 -8.95
C GLY A 125 -5.02 -23.51 -10.27
N TYR A 126 -4.57 -24.75 -10.48
CA TYR A 126 -4.84 -25.53 -11.70
C TYR A 126 -6.18 -26.28 -11.64
N PHE A 127 -7.29 -25.53 -11.46
CA PHE A 127 -8.63 -26.09 -11.20
C PHE A 127 -9.18 -26.96 -12.32
N LYS A 128 -8.88 -26.62 -13.59
CA LYS A 128 -9.30 -27.43 -14.75
C LYS A 128 -8.63 -28.82 -14.77
N GLN A 129 -7.34 -28.87 -14.44
CA GLN A 129 -6.60 -30.13 -14.37
C GLN A 129 -7.06 -30.97 -13.17
N ALA A 130 -7.28 -30.35 -12.00
CA ALA A 130 -7.84 -31.04 -10.84
C ALA A 130 -9.21 -31.68 -11.16
N HIS A 131 -10.05 -31.03 -11.97
CA HIS A 131 -11.31 -31.60 -12.43
C HIS A 131 -11.12 -32.80 -13.35
N LYS A 132 -10.16 -32.74 -14.30
CA LYS A 132 -9.84 -33.89 -15.17
C LYS A 132 -9.38 -35.10 -14.35
N VAL A 133 -8.52 -34.87 -13.35
CA VAL A 133 -8.06 -35.97 -12.45
C VAL A 133 -9.22 -36.58 -11.66
N PHE A 134 -10.18 -35.78 -11.20
CA PHE A 134 -11.39 -36.28 -10.53
C PHE A 134 -12.27 -37.13 -11.47
N LEU A 135 -12.44 -36.71 -12.72
CA LEU A 135 -13.20 -37.50 -13.70
C LEU A 135 -12.48 -38.82 -14.01
N ARG A 136 -11.14 -38.79 -14.16
CA ARG A 136 -10.34 -40.01 -14.35
C ARG A 136 -10.52 -40.97 -13.17
N MET A 137 -10.47 -40.47 -11.92
CA MET A 137 -10.73 -41.28 -10.72
C MET A 137 -12.06 -42.03 -10.79
N LYS A 138 -13.14 -41.34 -11.19
CA LYS A 138 -14.47 -41.97 -11.36
C LYS A 138 -14.52 -42.97 -12.48
N ASN A 139 -13.88 -42.67 -13.62
CA ASN A 139 -13.87 -43.56 -14.80
C ASN A 139 -13.12 -44.87 -14.53
N VAL A 140 -12.11 -44.84 -13.67
CA VAL A 140 -11.39 -46.06 -13.23
C VAL A 140 -12.18 -46.83 -12.15
N GLY A 141 -13.34 -46.33 -11.71
CA GLY A 141 -14.20 -47.00 -10.73
C GLY A 141 -13.81 -46.75 -9.26
N ILE A 142 -12.86 -45.83 -8.99
CA ILE A 142 -12.45 -45.51 -7.63
C ILE A 142 -13.50 -44.60 -6.99
N VAL A 143 -14.06 -45.03 -5.85
CA VAL A 143 -15.10 -44.26 -5.14
C VAL A 143 -14.49 -43.07 -4.41
N PRO A 144 -14.97 -41.82 -4.66
CA PRO A 144 -14.51 -40.64 -3.94
C PRO A 144 -14.85 -40.72 -2.45
N ASP A 145 -13.91 -40.32 -1.59
CA ASP A 145 -14.09 -40.23 -0.17
C ASP A 145 -14.43 -38.79 0.29
N VAL A 146 -14.67 -38.59 1.58
CA VAL A 146 -14.97 -37.28 2.19
C VAL A 146 -13.86 -36.26 1.89
N TYR A 147 -12.61 -36.70 1.85
CA TYR A 147 -11.48 -35.83 1.56
C TYR A 147 -11.46 -35.39 0.09
N THR A 148 -11.77 -36.28 -0.84
CA THR A 148 -11.96 -35.99 -2.27
C THR A 148 -13.00 -34.88 -2.47
N PHE A 149 -14.17 -35.02 -1.82
CA PHE A 149 -15.22 -34.01 -1.89
C PHE A 149 -14.78 -32.68 -1.27
N THR A 150 -14.06 -32.70 -0.15
CA THR A 150 -13.52 -31.48 0.48
C THR A 150 -12.56 -30.73 -0.44
N ILE A 151 -11.69 -31.43 -1.17
CA ILE A 151 -10.81 -30.82 -2.18
C ILE A 151 -11.63 -30.18 -3.32
N ARG A 152 -12.69 -30.84 -3.76
CA ARG A 152 -13.59 -30.31 -4.79
C ARG A 152 -14.36 -29.08 -4.32
N ILE A 153 -14.88 -29.10 -3.09
CA ILE A 153 -15.51 -27.94 -2.44
C ILE A 153 -14.53 -26.77 -2.41
N LYS A 154 -13.29 -27.00 -1.97
CA LYS A 154 -12.24 -25.98 -1.95
C LYS A 154 -11.94 -25.40 -3.34
N SER A 155 -11.95 -26.26 -4.38
CA SER A 155 -11.79 -25.81 -5.77
C SER A 155 -12.91 -24.88 -6.20
N PHE A 156 -14.18 -25.17 -5.86
CA PHE A 156 -15.32 -24.31 -6.17
C PHE A 156 -15.25 -22.97 -5.42
N CYS A 157 -14.91 -22.98 -4.14
CA CYS A 157 -14.76 -21.75 -3.36
C CYS A 157 -13.66 -20.84 -3.95
N ARG A 158 -12.48 -21.41 -4.29
CA ARG A 158 -11.39 -20.64 -4.91
C ARG A 158 -11.71 -20.12 -6.32
N THR A 159 -12.65 -20.76 -7.04
CA THR A 159 -13.14 -20.27 -8.34
C THR A 159 -14.34 -19.34 -8.22
N LYS A 160 -14.59 -18.77 -7.03
CA LYS A 160 -15.68 -17.84 -6.74
C LYS A 160 -17.08 -18.41 -7.01
N ARG A 161 -17.29 -19.71 -6.74
CA ARG A 161 -18.55 -20.42 -6.95
C ARG A 161 -19.04 -21.12 -5.68
N PRO A 162 -19.30 -20.38 -4.57
CA PRO A 162 -19.67 -20.98 -3.29
C PRO A 162 -21.01 -21.74 -3.33
N HIS A 163 -21.97 -21.28 -4.14
CA HIS A 163 -23.25 -21.99 -4.32
C HIS A 163 -23.05 -23.38 -4.97
N SER A 164 -22.07 -23.53 -5.87
CA SER A 164 -21.74 -24.85 -6.43
C SER A 164 -21.05 -25.74 -5.39
N ALA A 165 -20.26 -25.16 -4.51
CA ALA A 165 -19.67 -25.86 -3.37
C ALA A 165 -20.76 -26.35 -2.38
N LEU A 166 -21.78 -25.53 -2.10
CA LEU A 166 -22.92 -25.90 -1.27
C LEU A 166 -23.73 -27.06 -1.87
N ARG A 167 -24.02 -27.00 -3.18
CA ARG A 167 -24.69 -28.12 -3.87
C ARG A 167 -23.90 -29.42 -3.76
N LEU A 168 -22.57 -29.34 -3.88
CA LEU A 168 -21.71 -30.51 -3.74
C LEU A 168 -21.72 -31.02 -2.28
N LEU A 169 -21.69 -30.15 -1.29
CA LEU A 169 -21.80 -30.51 0.13
C LEU A 169 -23.10 -31.27 0.42
N ASN A 170 -24.24 -30.80 -0.11
CA ASN A 170 -25.54 -31.44 0.04
C ASN A 170 -25.60 -32.82 -0.68
N ASN A 171 -24.92 -32.93 -1.81
CA ASN A 171 -24.86 -34.17 -2.56
C ASN A 171 -23.92 -35.24 -1.96
N MET A 172 -23.02 -34.86 -1.02
CA MET A 172 -22.14 -35.85 -0.35
C MET A 172 -22.94 -36.91 0.40
N VAL A 173 -24.04 -36.51 1.05
CA VAL A 173 -24.91 -37.44 1.80
C VAL A 173 -25.56 -38.47 0.89
N SER A 174 -26.05 -38.05 -0.29
CA SER A 174 -26.66 -38.94 -1.28
C SER A 174 -25.67 -39.97 -1.86
N GLN A 175 -24.36 -39.70 -1.78
CA GLN A 175 -23.29 -40.57 -2.22
C GLN A 175 -22.66 -41.40 -1.07
N GLY A 176 -23.32 -41.46 0.09
CA GLY A 176 -22.88 -42.28 1.24
C GLY A 176 -21.73 -41.69 2.05
N CYS A 177 -21.33 -40.44 1.78
CA CYS A 177 -20.29 -39.78 2.54
C CYS A 177 -20.86 -39.03 3.75
N GLN A 178 -20.25 -39.23 4.92
CA GLN A 178 -20.63 -38.44 6.13
C GLN A 178 -20.13 -37.01 6.01
N LEU A 179 -21.00 -36.05 6.39
CA LEU A 179 -20.65 -34.68 6.46
C LEU A 179 -19.65 -34.42 7.60
N ASN A 180 -18.65 -33.59 7.37
CA ASN A 180 -17.66 -33.20 8.38
C ASN A 180 -17.53 -31.70 8.51
N ALA A 181 -17.00 -31.23 9.65
CA ALA A 181 -16.81 -29.81 9.94
C ALA A 181 -15.87 -29.11 8.96
N VAL A 182 -14.86 -29.81 8.40
CA VAL A 182 -13.90 -29.25 7.45
C VAL A 182 -14.59 -28.82 6.15
N ALA A 183 -15.47 -29.67 5.61
CA ALA A 183 -16.23 -29.36 4.40
C ALA A 183 -17.17 -28.17 4.63
N TYR A 184 -17.95 -28.17 5.74
CA TYR A 184 -18.81 -27.05 6.10
C TYR A 184 -18.03 -25.74 6.24
N CYS A 185 -16.98 -25.72 7.05
CA CYS A 185 -16.17 -24.52 7.28
C CYS A 185 -15.51 -24.01 6.00
N THR A 186 -15.18 -24.92 5.06
CA THR A 186 -14.63 -24.51 3.76
C THR A 186 -15.69 -23.78 2.90
N VAL A 187 -16.94 -24.26 2.88
CA VAL A 187 -18.04 -23.59 2.16
C VAL A 187 -18.39 -22.26 2.84
N VAL A 188 -18.47 -22.23 4.18
CA VAL A 188 -18.71 -21.01 4.97
C VAL A 188 -17.65 -19.95 4.66
N ALA A 189 -16.36 -20.34 4.65
CA ALA A 189 -15.28 -19.44 4.27
C ALA A 189 -15.45 -18.89 2.84
N GLY A 190 -15.81 -19.77 1.88
CA GLY A 190 -16.07 -19.40 0.49
C GLY A 190 -17.24 -18.42 0.32
N PHE A 191 -18.32 -18.57 1.09
CA PHE A 191 -19.42 -17.61 1.12
C PHE A 191 -18.97 -16.25 1.68
N TYR A 192 -18.21 -16.22 2.76
CA TYR A 192 -17.66 -14.97 3.28
C TYR A 192 -16.68 -14.32 2.29
N GLU A 193 -15.85 -15.10 1.58
CA GLU A 193 -14.95 -14.56 0.56
C GLU A 193 -15.68 -13.83 -0.57
N GLU A 194 -16.89 -14.25 -0.92
CA GLU A 194 -17.72 -13.63 -1.98
C GLU A 194 -18.81 -12.67 -1.42
N ASN A 195 -18.72 -12.27 -0.13
CA ASN A 195 -19.63 -11.35 0.55
C ASN A 195 -21.07 -11.84 0.80
N TYR A 196 -21.33 -13.14 0.69
CA TYR A 196 -22.62 -13.76 1.05
C TYR A 196 -22.68 -14.05 2.56
N ARG A 197 -22.75 -12.96 3.37
CA ARG A 197 -22.63 -13.05 4.84
C ARG A 197 -23.79 -13.79 5.51
N VAL A 198 -25.00 -13.60 5.02
CA VAL A 198 -26.22 -14.18 5.59
C VAL A 198 -26.19 -15.70 5.40
N GLU A 199 -25.96 -16.12 4.17
CA GLU A 199 -25.89 -17.54 3.78
C GLU A 199 -24.74 -18.27 4.51
N ALA A 200 -23.60 -17.60 4.65
CA ALA A 200 -22.46 -18.12 5.40
C ALA A 200 -22.81 -18.37 6.87
N TYR A 201 -23.48 -17.40 7.51
CA TYR A 201 -23.89 -17.49 8.90
C TYR A 201 -24.97 -18.55 9.12
N GLU A 202 -25.96 -18.64 8.23
CA GLU A 202 -27.00 -19.67 8.27
C GLU A 202 -26.41 -21.07 8.11
N LEU A 203 -25.53 -21.28 7.13
CA LEU A 203 -24.87 -22.55 6.92
C LEU A 203 -24.03 -23.00 8.13
N PHE A 204 -23.33 -22.04 8.76
CA PHE A 204 -22.59 -22.32 9.99
C PHE A 204 -23.53 -22.75 11.14
N ASN A 205 -24.69 -22.09 11.26
CA ASN A 205 -25.68 -22.46 12.25
C ASN A 205 -26.28 -23.86 12.00
N ASP A 206 -26.55 -24.18 10.75
CA ASP A 206 -27.09 -25.48 10.36
C ASP A 206 -26.10 -26.59 10.68
N MET A 207 -24.81 -26.38 10.45
CA MET A 207 -23.75 -27.30 10.87
C MET A 207 -23.82 -27.59 12.37
N LEU A 208 -23.96 -26.53 13.19
CA LEU A 208 -24.06 -26.68 14.65
C LEU A 208 -25.39 -27.30 15.13
N ARG A 209 -26.51 -27.11 14.38
CA ARG A 209 -27.82 -27.71 14.67
C ARG A 209 -27.82 -29.21 14.41
N ILE A 210 -27.14 -29.67 13.37
CA ILE A 210 -26.99 -31.07 12.99
C ILE A 210 -26.04 -31.80 13.98
N GLY A 211 -25.37 -31.06 14.89
CA GLY A 211 -24.45 -31.65 15.87
C GLY A 211 -23.01 -31.81 15.35
N ILE A 212 -22.67 -31.19 14.20
CA ILE A 212 -21.31 -31.20 13.68
C ILE A 212 -20.56 -30.00 14.28
N PHE A 213 -19.55 -30.29 15.10
CA PHE A 213 -18.71 -29.25 15.72
C PHE A 213 -17.33 -29.24 15.07
N PRO A 214 -16.78 -28.05 14.72
CA PRO A 214 -15.42 -27.96 14.25
C PRO A 214 -14.44 -28.22 15.40
N ASP A 215 -13.33 -28.88 15.10
CA ASP A 215 -12.20 -28.89 16.02
C ASP A 215 -11.51 -27.52 16.02
N VAL A 216 -10.66 -27.26 17.02
CA VAL A 216 -9.97 -25.98 17.18
C VAL A 216 -9.14 -25.62 15.93
N SER A 217 -8.52 -26.61 15.28
CA SER A 217 -7.70 -26.40 14.08
C SER A 217 -8.54 -25.93 12.88
N THR A 218 -9.68 -26.60 12.64
CA THR A 218 -10.61 -26.26 11.55
C THR A 218 -11.24 -24.89 11.79
N PHE A 219 -11.65 -24.61 13.04
CA PHE A 219 -12.22 -23.32 13.40
C PHE A 219 -11.20 -22.19 13.25
N ASN A 220 -9.96 -22.38 13.70
CA ASN A 220 -8.90 -21.40 13.55
C ASN A 220 -8.58 -21.08 12.07
N LYS A 221 -8.67 -22.05 11.14
CA LYS A 221 -8.53 -21.79 9.70
C LYS A 221 -9.67 -20.91 9.18
N LEU A 222 -10.91 -21.16 9.61
CA LEU A 222 -12.06 -20.30 9.25
C LEU A 222 -11.86 -18.88 9.79
N LEU A 223 -11.53 -18.74 11.08
CA LEU A 223 -11.26 -17.43 11.71
C LEU A 223 -10.13 -16.67 10.99
N HIS A 224 -9.03 -17.36 10.67
CA HIS A 224 -7.91 -16.74 9.96
C HIS A 224 -8.35 -16.20 8.58
N THR A 225 -9.18 -16.94 7.85
CA THR A 225 -9.72 -16.51 6.56
C THR A 225 -10.58 -15.26 6.72
N LEU A 226 -11.48 -15.24 7.70
CA LEU A 226 -12.35 -14.09 8.00
C LEU A 226 -11.54 -12.87 8.44
N CYS A 227 -10.60 -13.05 9.37
CA CYS A 227 -9.73 -11.96 9.83
C CYS A 227 -8.82 -11.40 8.72
N LYS A 228 -8.35 -12.27 7.81
CA LYS A 228 -7.59 -11.85 6.63
C LYS A 228 -8.42 -10.97 5.69
N LYS A 229 -9.70 -11.28 5.53
CA LYS A 229 -10.65 -10.48 4.73
C LYS A 229 -11.12 -9.22 5.46
N GLY A 230 -10.89 -9.13 6.77
CA GLY A 230 -11.33 -8.02 7.59
C GLY A 230 -12.75 -8.17 8.14
N GLU A 231 -13.35 -9.36 8.08
CA GLU A 231 -14.67 -9.68 8.66
C GLU A 231 -14.54 -9.99 10.16
N VAL A 232 -13.97 -9.04 10.93
CA VAL A 232 -13.62 -9.25 12.34
C VAL A 232 -14.86 -9.40 13.20
N GLN A 233 -15.93 -8.62 12.95
CA GLN A 233 -17.18 -8.69 13.71
C GLN A 233 -17.88 -10.04 13.54
N GLU A 234 -17.90 -10.57 12.32
CA GLU A 234 -18.45 -11.91 12.06
C GLU A 234 -17.58 -13.00 12.70
N SER A 235 -16.25 -12.83 12.68
CA SER A 235 -15.33 -13.73 13.40
C SER A 235 -15.64 -13.78 14.88
N GLU A 236 -15.91 -12.65 15.52
CA GLU A 236 -16.28 -12.53 16.93
C GLU A 236 -17.63 -13.21 17.21
N ARG A 237 -18.62 -12.99 16.35
CA ARG A 237 -19.93 -13.65 16.46
C ARG A 237 -19.81 -15.17 16.42
N LEU A 238 -19.01 -15.69 15.48
CA LEU A 238 -18.79 -17.13 15.35
C LEU A 238 -18.03 -17.68 16.55
N LEU A 239 -16.99 -16.99 17.04
CA LEU A 239 -16.22 -17.38 18.20
C LEU A 239 -17.10 -17.47 19.44
N ASN A 240 -17.85 -16.41 19.74
CA ASN A 240 -18.77 -16.38 20.90
C ASN A 240 -19.81 -17.51 20.83
N LYS A 241 -20.25 -17.89 19.65
CA LYS A 241 -21.24 -18.96 19.47
C LYS A 241 -20.65 -20.34 19.75
N VAL A 242 -19.42 -20.58 19.30
CA VAL A 242 -18.75 -21.88 19.49
C VAL A 242 -18.29 -22.04 20.93
N LEU A 243 -17.84 -20.96 21.60
CA LEU A 243 -17.52 -20.93 23.02
C LEU A 243 -18.74 -21.26 23.88
N LYS A 244 -19.92 -20.69 23.57
CA LYS A 244 -21.19 -21.00 24.25
C LYS A 244 -21.62 -22.47 24.11
N LYS A 245 -21.11 -23.19 23.11
CA LYS A 245 -21.35 -24.61 22.86
C LYS A 245 -20.28 -25.51 23.51
N GLY A 246 -19.36 -24.97 24.32
CA GLY A 246 -18.38 -25.72 25.09
C GLY A 246 -17.07 -26.03 24.35
N MET A 247 -16.79 -25.40 23.21
CA MET A 247 -15.46 -25.52 22.58
C MET A 247 -14.44 -24.71 23.40
N CYS A 248 -13.32 -25.34 23.77
CA CYS A 248 -12.22 -24.62 24.41
C CYS A 248 -11.40 -23.90 23.32
N SER A 249 -11.32 -22.59 23.41
CA SER A 249 -10.36 -21.81 22.63
C SER A 249 -8.95 -21.96 23.19
N ASN A 250 -7.95 -21.88 22.35
CA ASN A 250 -6.57 -21.86 22.76
C ASN A 250 -5.94 -20.48 22.48
N LEU A 251 -4.76 -20.24 23.00
CA LEU A 251 -4.03 -18.98 22.82
C LEU A 251 -3.84 -18.61 21.32
N PHE A 252 -3.66 -19.61 20.47
CA PHE A 252 -3.54 -19.41 19.01
C PHE A 252 -4.83 -18.84 18.40
N THR A 253 -6.01 -19.22 18.87
CA THR A 253 -7.31 -18.66 18.46
C THR A 253 -7.36 -17.16 18.73
N PHE A 254 -6.97 -16.76 19.95
CA PHE A 254 -6.93 -15.35 20.34
C PHE A 254 -5.89 -14.55 19.55
N ASN A 255 -4.72 -15.12 19.28
CA ASN A 255 -3.68 -14.49 18.47
C ASN A 255 -4.15 -14.19 17.03
N ILE A 256 -4.93 -15.09 16.40
CA ILE A 256 -5.57 -14.85 15.09
C ILE A 256 -6.51 -13.64 15.20
N PHE A 257 -7.28 -13.56 16.27
CA PHE A 257 -8.26 -12.50 16.46
C PHE A 257 -7.60 -11.14 16.71
N ILE A 258 -6.60 -11.09 17.60
CA ILE A 258 -5.76 -9.89 17.84
C ILE A 258 -5.15 -9.40 16.53
N GLN A 259 -4.59 -10.31 15.73
CA GLN A 259 -4.02 -9.97 14.41
C GLN A 259 -5.08 -9.40 13.46
N GLY A 260 -6.29 -9.97 13.45
CA GLY A 260 -7.41 -9.49 12.64
C GLY A 260 -7.85 -8.08 13.03
N LEU A 261 -8.01 -7.82 14.33
CA LEU A 261 -8.34 -6.50 14.88
C LEU A 261 -7.27 -5.44 14.53
N CYS A 262 -5.98 -5.79 14.70
CA CYS A 262 -4.87 -4.92 14.35
C CYS A 262 -4.84 -4.58 12.86
N ARG A 263 -5.13 -5.54 11.97
CA ARG A 263 -5.21 -5.29 10.52
C ARG A 263 -6.32 -4.31 10.14
N LYS A 264 -7.42 -4.29 10.90
CA LYS A 264 -8.53 -3.33 10.72
C LYS A 264 -8.30 -1.98 11.41
N GLY A 265 -7.21 -1.80 12.13
CA GLY A 265 -6.97 -0.60 12.93
C GLY A 265 -7.81 -0.50 14.21
N MET A 266 -8.52 -1.58 14.59
CA MET A 266 -9.35 -1.63 15.82
C MET A 266 -8.47 -1.95 17.04
N LEU A 267 -7.55 -1.04 17.35
CA LEU A 267 -6.50 -1.25 18.36
C LEU A 267 -7.04 -1.41 19.77
N SER A 268 -8.08 -0.64 20.15
CA SER A 268 -8.74 -0.77 21.46
C SER A 268 -9.34 -2.16 21.66
N GLY A 269 -9.95 -2.72 20.60
CA GLY A 269 -10.46 -4.09 20.61
C GLY A 269 -9.35 -5.13 20.75
N ALA A 270 -8.21 -4.93 20.06
CA ALA A 270 -7.06 -5.83 20.15
C ALA A 270 -6.45 -5.83 21.57
N MET A 271 -6.36 -4.66 22.21
CA MET A 271 -5.88 -4.54 23.58
C MET A 271 -6.85 -5.18 24.59
N SER A 272 -8.15 -4.94 24.45
CA SER A 272 -9.17 -5.56 25.34
C SER A 272 -9.23 -7.08 25.17
N MET A 273 -8.87 -7.61 24.00
CA MET A 273 -8.81 -9.05 23.77
C MET A 273 -7.67 -9.71 24.56
N LEU A 274 -6.51 -9.05 24.71
CA LEU A 274 -5.44 -9.54 25.59
C LEU A 274 -5.91 -9.61 27.05
N ASP A 275 -6.65 -8.60 27.51
CA ASP A 275 -7.23 -8.61 28.86
C ASP A 275 -8.27 -9.72 29.03
N SER A 276 -8.98 -10.09 27.96
CA SER A 276 -9.91 -11.23 27.97
C SER A 276 -9.19 -12.57 28.08
N VAL A 277 -8.07 -12.72 27.39
CA VAL A 277 -7.19 -13.93 27.49
C VAL A 277 -6.78 -14.16 28.94
N ILE A 278 -6.36 -13.09 29.63
CA ILE A 278 -5.95 -13.16 31.06
C ILE A 278 -7.11 -13.51 31.96
N ARG A 279 -8.30 -12.91 31.70
CA ARG A 279 -9.53 -13.20 32.49
C ARG A 279 -10.02 -14.63 32.33
N GLU A 280 -9.80 -15.27 31.18
CA GLU A 280 -10.12 -16.69 30.96
C GLU A 280 -9.08 -17.64 31.55
N GLY A 281 -8.09 -17.14 32.30
CA GLY A 281 -7.05 -17.94 32.93
C GLY A 281 -5.95 -18.44 32.01
N LEU A 282 -5.91 -17.96 30.77
CA LEU A 282 -4.83 -18.26 29.84
C LEU A 282 -3.64 -17.32 30.09
N THR A 283 -2.43 -17.85 30.10
CA THR A 283 -1.21 -17.05 30.24
C THR A 283 -0.72 -16.62 28.85
N PRO A 284 -0.75 -15.31 28.53
CA PRO A 284 -0.19 -14.83 27.26
C PRO A 284 1.29 -15.19 27.16
N ASP A 285 1.72 -15.64 25.99
CA ASP A 285 3.10 -15.95 25.67
C ASP A 285 3.76 -14.80 24.89
N VAL A 286 5.05 -14.93 24.58
CA VAL A 286 5.82 -13.96 23.79
C VAL A 286 5.17 -13.73 22.41
N VAL A 287 4.57 -14.77 21.80
CA VAL A 287 3.91 -14.68 20.49
C VAL A 287 2.66 -13.80 20.57
N THR A 288 1.90 -13.88 21.64
CA THR A 288 0.71 -13.04 21.88
C THR A 288 1.09 -11.57 21.97
N TYR A 289 2.09 -11.25 22.79
CA TYR A 289 2.59 -9.88 22.92
C TYR A 289 3.18 -9.38 21.61
N ASN A 290 3.98 -10.20 20.92
CA ASN A 290 4.56 -9.84 19.61
C ASN A 290 3.50 -9.56 18.55
N THR A 291 2.39 -10.31 18.56
CA THR A 291 1.26 -10.09 17.65
C THR A 291 0.65 -8.70 17.86
N LEU A 292 0.44 -8.34 19.13
CA LEU A 292 -0.13 -7.04 19.49
C LEU A 292 0.86 -5.89 19.23
N ILE A 293 2.12 -6.03 19.65
CA ILE A 293 3.19 -5.05 19.39
C ILE A 293 3.33 -4.78 17.89
N CYS A 294 3.39 -5.85 17.07
CA CYS A 294 3.46 -5.73 15.61
C CYS A 294 2.22 -5.02 15.02
N GLY A 295 1.04 -5.32 15.56
CA GLY A 295 -0.19 -4.67 15.17
C GLY A 295 -0.21 -3.17 15.52
N LEU A 296 0.21 -2.80 16.70
CA LEU A 296 0.33 -1.41 17.16
C LEU A 296 1.35 -0.63 16.32
N CYS A 297 2.54 -1.19 16.09
CA CYS A 297 3.58 -0.56 15.25
C CYS A 297 3.10 -0.33 13.81
N LYS A 298 2.41 -1.31 13.20
CA LYS A 298 1.85 -1.17 11.84
C LYS A 298 0.78 -0.09 11.72
N ASN A 299 0.10 0.23 12.81
CA ASN A 299 -0.90 1.29 12.88
C ASN A 299 -0.34 2.59 13.49
N SER A 300 0.97 2.77 13.44
CA SER A 300 1.65 4.00 13.90
C SER A 300 1.48 4.33 15.40
N ASN A 301 1.14 3.35 16.23
CA ASN A 301 0.96 3.52 17.67
C ASN A 301 2.11 2.89 18.46
N VAL A 302 3.34 3.34 18.18
CA VAL A 302 4.57 2.72 18.70
C VAL A 302 4.76 2.96 20.19
N VAL A 303 4.35 4.12 20.71
CA VAL A 303 4.45 4.44 22.15
C VAL A 303 3.61 3.48 22.99
N GLU A 304 2.43 3.10 22.49
CA GLU A 304 1.61 2.10 23.18
C GLU A 304 2.23 0.70 23.05
N ALA A 305 2.84 0.38 21.89
CA ALA A 305 3.55 -0.88 21.71
C ALA A 305 4.70 -1.05 22.72
N GLU A 306 5.43 0.00 23.04
CA GLU A 306 6.50 -0.02 24.05
C GLU A 306 5.95 -0.35 25.46
N LYS A 307 4.76 0.15 25.82
CA LYS A 307 4.13 -0.24 27.09
C LYS A 307 3.87 -1.75 27.18
N TYR A 308 3.53 -2.38 26.05
CA TYR A 308 3.36 -3.83 25.99
C TYR A 308 4.68 -4.59 26.05
N LEU A 309 5.79 -4.02 25.58
CA LEU A 309 7.12 -4.56 25.87
C LEU A 309 7.39 -4.58 27.38
N HIS A 310 7.08 -3.47 28.07
CA HIS A 310 7.23 -3.44 29.53
C HIS A 310 6.31 -4.42 30.25
N LYS A 311 5.05 -4.59 29.80
CA LYS A 311 4.15 -5.60 30.36
C LYS A 311 4.66 -7.03 30.17
N LEU A 312 5.22 -7.33 29.00
CA LEU A 312 5.85 -8.63 28.70
C LEU A 312 6.98 -8.92 29.67
N VAL A 313 7.92 -7.96 29.86
CA VAL A 313 9.05 -8.11 30.78
C VAL A 313 8.60 -8.23 32.22
N ASN A 314 7.64 -7.39 32.66
CA ASN A 314 7.09 -7.45 34.03
C ASN A 314 6.32 -8.76 34.29
N GLY A 315 5.79 -9.39 33.25
CA GLY A 315 5.20 -10.72 33.30
C GLY A 315 6.19 -11.88 33.39
N GLY A 316 7.50 -11.59 33.49
CA GLY A 316 8.56 -12.60 33.58
C GLY A 316 8.90 -13.28 32.25
N LEU A 317 8.44 -12.72 31.12
CA LEU A 317 8.76 -13.22 29.79
C LEU A 317 10.02 -12.50 29.24
N GLU A 318 10.85 -13.20 28.49
CA GLU A 318 11.99 -12.60 27.81
C GLU A 318 11.60 -12.17 26.39
N PRO A 319 11.78 -10.88 26.02
CA PRO A 319 11.59 -10.42 24.65
C PRO A 319 12.57 -11.12 23.71
N ASP A 320 12.08 -11.57 22.56
CA ASP A 320 12.90 -12.19 21.54
C ASP A 320 13.41 -11.15 20.50
N VAL A 321 14.21 -11.62 19.55
CA VAL A 321 14.76 -10.81 18.46
C VAL A 321 13.65 -10.13 17.66
N PHE A 322 12.52 -10.82 17.46
CA PHE A 322 11.39 -10.28 16.73
C PHE A 322 10.73 -9.11 17.47
N THR A 323 10.62 -9.19 18.80
CA THR A 323 10.06 -8.13 19.66
C THR A 323 10.83 -6.83 19.49
N TYR A 324 12.16 -6.89 19.68
CA TYR A 324 13.02 -5.70 19.59
C TYR A 324 13.05 -5.14 18.17
N ASN A 325 13.24 -5.99 17.17
CA ASN A 325 13.27 -5.56 15.77
C ASN A 325 11.95 -4.90 15.33
N THR A 326 10.81 -5.41 15.80
CA THR A 326 9.50 -4.83 15.47
C THR A 326 9.33 -3.43 16.05
N LEU A 327 9.78 -3.19 17.28
CA LEU A 327 9.72 -1.88 17.92
C LEU A 327 10.70 -0.89 17.29
N ILE A 328 11.93 -1.32 17.02
CA ILE A 328 12.93 -0.50 16.34
C ILE A 328 12.43 -0.06 14.97
N ASP A 329 11.93 -1.00 14.15
CA ASP A 329 11.34 -0.71 12.84
C ASP A 329 10.14 0.24 12.95
N GLY A 330 9.29 0.03 13.97
CA GLY A 330 8.15 0.88 14.25
C GLY A 330 8.55 2.33 14.58
N TYR A 331 9.52 2.53 15.45
CA TYR A 331 10.04 3.85 15.78
C TYR A 331 10.73 4.51 14.59
N CYS A 332 11.50 3.77 13.81
CA CYS A 332 12.15 4.25 12.59
C CYS A 332 11.13 4.76 11.56
N LYS A 333 10.05 4.02 11.32
CA LYS A 333 8.97 4.42 10.40
C LYS A 333 8.21 5.67 10.84
N MET A 334 8.19 5.94 12.15
CA MET A 334 7.58 7.15 12.72
C MET A 334 8.55 8.34 12.79
N GLY A 335 9.78 8.20 12.29
CA GLY A 335 10.80 9.24 12.38
C GLY A 335 11.39 9.45 13.79
N MET A 336 11.06 8.58 14.75
CA MET A 336 11.50 8.70 16.14
C MET A 336 12.81 7.93 16.37
N ILE A 337 13.86 8.29 15.63
CA ILE A 337 15.14 7.53 15.61
C ILE A 337 15.80 7.45 16.98
N GLN A 338 15.77 8.54 17.78
CA GLN A 338 16.36 8.54 19.11
C GLN A 338 15.72 7.51 20.03
N ASN A 339 14.42 7.26 19.90
CA ASN A 339 13.72 6.24 20.68
C ASN A 339 14.09 4.84 20.20
N ALA A 340 14.22 4.64 18.89
CA ALA A 340 14.70 3.38 18.33
C ALA A 340 16.11 3.02 18.86
N GLU A 341 17.03 4.00 18.92
CA GLU A 341 18.36 3.83 19.47
C GLU A 341 18.36 3.51 20.98
N LYS A 342 17.48 4.17 21.76
CA LYS A 342 17.30 3.83 23.18
C LYS A 342 16.83 2.40 23.39
N ILE A 343 15.87 1.95 22.61
CA ILE A 343 15.38 0.54 22.66
C ILE A 343 16.52 -0.40 22.30
N LEU A 344 17.28 -0.10 21.25
CA LEU A 344 18.44 -0.92 20.85
C LEU A 344 19.50 -1.00 21.95
N GLN A 345 19.88 0.13 22.53
CA GLN A 345 20.86 0.15 23.63
C GLN A 345 20.38 -0.65 24.84
N GLY A 346 19.10 -0.45 25.24
CA GLY A 346 18.48 -1.21 26.32
C GLY A 346 18.42 -2.72 26.04
N ALA A 347 18.21 -3.11 24.79
CA ALA A 347 18.22 -4.50 24.37
C ALA A 347 19.62 -5.10 24.41
N ILE A 348 20.65 -4.39 23.92
CA ILE A 348 22.06 -4.84 23.96
C ILE A 348 22.51 -5.06 25.40
N CYS A 349 22.14 -4.18 26.33
CA CYS A 349 22.46 -4.36 27.76
C CYS A 349 21.83 -5.65 28.34
N LYS A 350 20.76 -6.17 27.72
CA LYS A 350 20.09 -7.44 28.09
C LYS A 350 20.58 -8.65 27.28
N GLY A 351 21.67 -8.49 26.50
CA GLY A 351 22.27 -9.57 25.72
C GLY A 351 21.73 -9.74 24.31
N PHE A 352 20.89 -8.79 23.82
CA PHE A 352 20.44 -8.81 22.43
C PHE A 352 21.62 -8.52 21.49
N VAL A 353 21.79 -9.34 20.47
CA VAL A 353 22.76 -9.13 19.40
C VAL A 353 22.02 -8.61 18.17
N PRO A 354 22.29 -7.37 17.74
CA PRO A 354 21.68 -6.80 16.54
C PRO A 354 22.00 -7.66 15.31
N ASP A 355 20.98 -8.01 14.56
CA ASP A 355 21.07 -8.76 13.32
C ASP A 355 20.99 -7.81 12.09
N GLU A 356 21.06 -8.39 10.91
CA GLU A 356 20.94 -7.65 9.65
C GLU A 356 19.64 -6.83 9.59
N PHE A 357 18.52 -7.39 10.06
CA PHE A 357 17.23 -6.71 10.04
C PHE A 357 17.23 -5.47 10.95
N THR A 358 17.88 -5.54 12.11
CA THR A 358 18.05 -4.41 13.05
C THR A 358 18.74 -3.24 12.35
N TYR A 359 19.91 -3.53 11.70
CA TYR A 359 20.66 -2.50 10.99
C TYR A 359 19.89 -1.96 9.78
N CYS A 360 19.22 -2.83 9.01
CA CYS A 360 18.37 -2.41 7.90
C CYS A 360 17.28 -1.42 8.34
N SER A 361 16.59 -1.72 9.45
CA SER A 361 15.53 -0.87 9.96
C SER A 361 16.04 0.50 10.39
N LEU A 362 17.17 0.56 11.10
CA LEU A 362 17.80 1.81 11.54
C LEU A 362 18.33 2.64 10.37
N ILE A 363 19.06 2.02 9.44
CA ILE A 363 19.61 2.68 8.26
C ILE A 363 18.47 3.23 7.40
N ASN A 364 17.41 2.44 7.16
CA ASN A 364 16.25 2.92 6.42
C ASN A 364 15.55 4.07 7.14
N GLY A 365 15.40 4.00 8.46
CA GLY A 365 14.82 5.08 9.27
C GLY A 365 15.63 6.37 9.19
N LEU A 366 16.95 6.29 9.32
CA LEU A 366 17.87 7.42 9.19
C LEU A 366 17.78 8.04 7.78
N CYS A 367 17.79 7.21 6.72
CA CYS A 367 17.62 7.69 5.35
C CYS A 367 16.27 8.36 5.08
N GLN A 368 15.19 7.93 5.75
CA GLN A 368 13.86 8.54 5.60
C GLN A 368 13.72 9.87 6.35
N ASN A 369 14.58 10.15 7.32
CA ASN A 369 14.59 11.39 8.10
C ASN A 369 15.72 12.34 7.69
N ASP A 370 16.26 12.17 6.48
CA ASP A 370 17.30 13.03 5.90
C ASP A 370 18.61 13.05 6.71
N GLU A 371 18.86 11.97 7.50
CA GLU A 371 20.07 11.80 8.31
C GLU A 371 21.08 10.85 7.67
N ILE A 372 21.40 11.07 6.38
CA ILE A 372 22.19 10.13 5.58
C ILE A 372 23.61 9.93 6.10
N ASP A 373 24.26 10.95 6.66
CA ASP A 373 25.62 10.85 7.22
C ASP A 373 25.66 9.89 8.41
N ARG A 374 24.61 9.92 9.26
CA ARG A 374 24.48 8.96 10.37
C ARG A 374 24.20 7.55 9.90
N ALA A 375 23.42 7.40 8.80
CA ALA A 375 23.15 6.11 8.18
C ALA A 375 24.46 5.47 7.65
N LEU A 376 25.30 6.25 6.97
CA LEU A 376 26.62 5.81 6.50
C LEU A 376 27.57 5.46 7.65
N ALA A 377 27.60 6.27 8.71
CA ALA A 377 28.41 5.98 9.89
C ALA A 377 27.96 4.68 10.57
N LEU A 378 26.65 4.44 10.69
CA LEU A 378 26.09 3.22 11.25
C LEU A 378 26.41 1.99 10.38
N PHE A 379 26.32 2.12 9.06
CA PHE A 379 26.69 1.07 8.11
C PHE A 379 28.17 0.68 8.26
N ASN A 380 29.09 1.66 8.28
CA ASN A 380 30.50 1.42 8.47
C ASN A 380 30.81 0.77 9.84
N ALA A 381 30.13 1.21 10.90
CA ALA A 381 30.25 0.61 12.22
C ALA A 381 29.75 -0.85 12.25
N ALA A 382 28.70 -1.17 11.51
CA ALA A 382 28.17 -2.52 11.38
C ALA A 382 29.15 -3.45 10.63
N LEU A 383 29.77 -2.95 9.55
CA LEU A 383 30.85 -3.68 8.84
C LEU A 383 32.02 -3.95 9.74
N GLY A 384 32.48 -2.97 10.55
CA GLY A 384 33.54 -3.12 11.52
C GLY A 384 33.25 -4.16 12.60
N LYS A 385 31.97 -4.45 12.88
CA LYS A 385 31.52 -5.52 13.79
C LYS A 385 31.36 -6.87 13.09
N GLY A 386 31.72 -6.99 11.82
CA GLY A 386 31.70 -8.25 11.07
C GLY A 386 30.38 -8.56 10.39
N LEU A 387 29.45 -7.58 10.27
CA LEU A 387 28.24 -7.73 9.45
C LEU A 387 28.67 -7.89 7.99
N LYS A 388 28.16 -8.93 7.32
CA LYS A 388 28.35 -9.06 5.87
C LYS A 388 27.30 -8.17 5.18
N PRO A 389 27.73 -7.21 4.36
CA PRO A 389 26.78 -6.35 3.67
C PRO A 389 25.97 -7.16 2.66
N THR A 390 24.69 -6.83 2.54
CA THR A 390 23.77 -7.47 1.59
C THR A 390 23.33 -6.45 0.55
N VAL A 391 22.82 -6.95 -0.58
CA VAL A 391 22.20 -6.14 -1.64
C VAL A 391 21.12 -5.21 -1.06
N ILE A 392 20.35 -5.69 -0.08
CA ILE A 392 19.26 -4.91 0.55
C ILE A 392 19.83 -3.69 1.30
N LEU A 393 20.88 -3.85 2.09
CA LEU A 393 21.53 -2.75 2.82
C LEU A 393 22.07 -1.68 1.87
N TYR A 394 22.81 -2.11 0.83
CA TYR A 394 23.32 -1.19 -0.17
C TYR A 394 22.18 -0.43 -0.88
N ASN A 395 21.11 -1.12 -1.28
CA ASN A 395 19.99 -0.51 -1.95
C ASN A 395 19.25 0.51 -1.06
N MET A 396 19.21 0.31 0.27
CA MET A 396 18.65 1.30 1.20
C MET A 396 19.49 2.58 1.24
N LEU A 397 20.83 2.45 1.35
CA LEU A 397 21.74 3.58 1.35
C LEU A 397 21.72 4.33 0.00
N ILE A 398 21.80 3.60 -1.11
CA ILE A 398 21.71 4.17 -2.47
C ILE A 398 20.40 4.93 -2.63
N LYS A 399 19.28 4.38 -2.15
CA LYS A 399 17.99 5.06 -2.19
C LYS A 399 18.01 6.36 -1.37
N GLY A 400 18.56 6.34 -0.15
CA GLY A 400 18.69 7.52 0.70
C GLY A 400 19.56 8.60 0.04
N LEU A 401 20.73 8.22 -0.46
CA LEU A 401 21.63 9.12 -1.18
C LEU A 401 20.97 9.75 -2.42
N CYS A 402 20.19 8.96 -3.17
CA CYS A 402 19.45 9.47 -4.33
C CYS A 402 18.30 10.42 -3.93
N GLN A 403 17.70 10.23 -2.76
CA GLN A 403 16.66 11.13 -2.24
C GLN A 403 17.23 12.50 -1.87
N GLU A 404 18.41 12.53 -1.24
CA GLU A 404 19.16 13.74 -0.90
C GLU A 404 19.86 14.40 -2.12
N GLY A 405 19.79 13.78 -3.29
CA GLY A 405 20.47 14.29 -4.50
C GLY A 405 21.98 14.02 -4.53
N LEU A 406 22.52 13.22 -3.62
CA LEU A 406 23.94 12.87 -3.53
C LEU A 406 24.32 11.75 -4.51
N ILE A 407 24.07 11.96 -5.79
CA ILE A 407 24.16 10.93 -6.84
C ILE A 407 25.59 10.38 -7.00
N LEU A 408 26.63 11.22 -6.86
CA LEU A 408 28.01 10.76 -6.96
C LEU A 408 28.34 9.75 -5.86
N GLN A 409 27.88 9.99 -4.64
CA GLN A 409 28.06 9.05 -3.53
C GLN A 409 27.24 7.78 -3.74
N ALA A 410 26.04 7.88 -4.33
CA ALA A 410 25.22 6.71 -4.67
C ALA A 410 25.92 5.80 -5.69
N LEU A 411 26.58 6.39 -6.71
CA LEU A 411 27.38 5.65 -7.69
C LEU A 411 28.64 5.02 -7.06
N GLN A 412 29.31 5.72 -6.14
CA GLN A 412 30.42 5.16 -5.37
C GLN A 412 29.97 3.96 -4.53
N MET A 413 28.85 4.07 -3.84
CA MET A 413 28.27 2.98 -3.04
C MET A 413 27.90 1.76 -3.92
N MET A 414 27.42 1.99 -5.15
CA MET A 414 27.16 0.93 -6.13
C MET A 414 28.44 0.22 -6.59
N ASN A 415 29.57 0.93 -6.70
CA ASN A 415 30.87 0.32 -7.00
C ASN A 415 31.40 -0.48 -5.79
N GLU A 416 31.36 0.10 -4.57
CA GLU A 416 31.73 -0.61 -3.33
C GLU A 416 30.91 -1.89 -3.14
N MET A 417 29.63 -1.87 -3.47
CA MET A 417 28.76 -3.05 -3.47
C MET A 417 29.34 -4.18 -4.31
N SER A 418 29.83 -3.85 -5.51
CA SER A 418 30.44 -4.81 -6.44
C SER A 418 31.78 -5.34 -5.92
N GLU A 419 32.62 -4.47 -5.34
CA GLU A 419 33.92 -4.83 -4.74
C GLU A 419 33.75 -5.77 -3.53
N ASN A 420 32.69 -5.59 -2.74
CA ASN A 420 32.37 -6.44 -1.59
C ASN A 420 31.64 -7.74 -2.00
N GLY A 421 31.61 -8.09 -3.29
CA GLY A 421 31.04 -9.33 -3.79
C GLY A 421 29.51 -9.38 -3.83
N CYS A 422 28.85 -8.24 -3.64
CA CYS A 422 27.41 -8.08 -3.81
C CYS A 422 27.14 -7.61 -5.24
N SER A 423 26.62 -8.48 -6.11
CA SER A 423 26.26 -8.06 -7.48
C SER A 423 25.06 -7.11 -7.43
N SER A 424 25.18 -5.96 -8.09
CA SER A 424 24.04 -5.05 -8.32
C SER A 424 22.93 -5.80 -9.05
N ASP A 425 21.69 -5.50 -8.76
CA ASP A 425 20.53 -6.03 -9.46
C ASP A 425 19.84 -4.90 -10.28
N ILE A 426 18.84 -5.24 -11.04
CA ILE A 426 18.07 -4.25 -11.83
C ILE A 426 17.43 -3.20 -10.91
N TRP A 427 17.09 -3.58 -9.68
CA TRP A 427 16.54 -2.66 -8.69
C TRP A 427 17.55 -1.59 -8.27
N THR A 428 18.82 -1.97 -8.06
CA THR A 428 19.92 -1.04 -7.77
C THR A 428 20.05 0.01 -8.87
N TYR A 429 20.07 -0.42 -10.15
CA TYR A 429 20.11 0.49 -11.29
C TYR A 429 18.90 1.41 -11.32
N ASN A 430 17.70 0.88 -11.09
CA ASN A 430 16.46 1.65 -11.07
C ASN A 430 16.44 2.74 -9.99
N LEU A 431 17.05 2.49 -8.83
CA LEU A 431 17.17 3.51 -7.78
C LEU A 431 18.01 4.70 -8.23
N VAL A 432 19.18 4.44 -8.85
CA VAL A 432 20.07 5.50 -9.31
C VAL A 432 19.49 6.23 -10.53
N ILE A 433 18.90 5.49 -11.48
CA ILE A 433 18.19 6.07 -12.64
C ILE A 433 17.07 7.01 -12.15
N ASN A 434 16.27 6.59 -11.16
CA ASN A 434 15.23 7.44 -10.59
C ASN A 434 15.80 8.68 -9.88
N GLY A 435 16.92 8.52 -9.17
CA GLY A 435 17.62 9.65 -8.55
C GLY A 435 18.10 10.67 -9.58
N LEU A 436 18.76 10.22 -10.64
CA LEU A 436 19.22 11.06 -11.75
C LEU A 436 18.05 11.77 -12.44
N CYS A 437 16.95 11.08 -12.71
CA CYS A 437 15.75 11.69 -13.31
C CYS A 437 15.15 12.78 -12.41
N LYS A 438 15.10 12.58 -11.10
CA LYS A 438 14.61 13.59 -10.15
C LYS A 438 15.48 14.84 -10.11
N MET A 439 16.79 14.68 -10.25
CA MET A 439 17.76 15.79 -10.33
C MET A 439 17.78 16.47 -11.72
N GLY A 440 16.99 15.98 -12.67
CA GLY A 440 16.96 16.50 -14.02
C GLY A 440 18.09 16.01 -14.93
N CYS A 441 18.97 15.11 -14.47
CA CYS A 441 20.08 14.53 -15.23
C CYS A 441 19.63 13.31 -16.06
N VAL A 442 18.56 13.48 -16.86
CA VAL A 442 17.90 12.34 -17.54
C VAL A 442 18.80 11.73 -18.63
N SER A 443 19.71 12.49 -19.24
CA SER A 443 20.69 11.96 -20.19
C SER A 443 21.64 10.96 -19.54
N ASP A 444 22.12 11.26 -18.33
CA ASP A 444 22.99 10.36 -17.57
C ASP A 444 22.24 9.12 -17.09
N ALA A 445 20.97 9.29 -16.73
CA ALA A 445 20.09 8.17 -16.41
C ALA A 445 19.92 7.20 -17.59
N ASN A 446 19.77 7.73 -18.81
CA ASN A 446 19.69 6.91 -20.03
C ASN A 446 21.03 6.22 -20.35
N ASN A 447 22.16 6.89 -20.11
CA ASN A 447 23.49 6.29 -20.26
C ASN A 447 23.66 5.12 -19.26
N LEU A 448 23.28 5.33 -18.02
CA LEU A 448 23.34 4.28 -16.98
C LEU A 448 22.44 3.07 -17.32
N MET A 449 21.26 3.29 -17.91
CA MET A 449 20.43 2.20 -18.42
C MET A 449 21.14 1.43 -19.54
N ASN A 450 21.81 2.14 -20.47
CA ASN A 450 22.57 1.49 -21.55
C ASN A 450 23.74 0.66 -21.01
N ASP A 451 24.45 1.17 -19.99
CA ASP A 451 25.51 0.44 -19.30
C ASP A 451 24.97 -0.82 -18.60
N ALA A 452 23.78 -0.73 -17.99
CA ALA A 452 23.11 -1.90 -17.39
C ALA A 452 22.80 -2.97 -18.44
N ILE A 453 22.27 -2.56 -19.60
CA ILE A 453 22.01 -3.46 -20.75
C ILE A 453 23.31 -4.12 -21.23
N ALA A 454 24.39 -3.33 -21.38
CA ALA A 454 25.68 -3.85 -21.80
C ALA A 454 26.26 -4.90 -20.82
N LYS A 455 25.95 -4.77 -19.54
CA LYS A 455 26.29 -5.76 -18.49
C LYS A 455 25.33 -6.96 -18.43
N GLY A 456 24.34 -7.05 -19.31
CA GLY A 456 23.41 -8.17 -19.41
C GLY A 456 22.15 -8.05 -18.56
N TYR A 457 21.89 -6.90 -17.93
CA TYR A 457 20.62 -6.68 -17.22
C TYR A 457 19.51 -6.32 -18.20
N VAL A 458 18.34 -6.86 -17.96
CA VAL A 458 17.15 -6.58 -18.79
C VAL A 458 16.33 -5.48 -18.09
N PRO A 459 16.21 -4.27 -18.68
CA PRO A 459 15.36 -3.23 -18.12
C PRO A 459 13.90 -3.70 -18.05
N ASP A 460 13.21 -3.30 -17.00
CA ASP A 460 11.79 -3.58 -16.80
C ASP A 460 10.91 -2.37 -17.18
N VAL A 461 9.60 -2.54 -17.07
CA VAL A 461 8.63 -1.47 -17.32
C VAL A 461 8.90 -0.25 -16.44
N PHE A 462 9.34 -0.47 -15.19
CA PHE A 462 9.65 0.62 -14.26
C PHE A 462 10.83 1.48 -14.70
N THR A 463 11.91 0.84 -15.21
CA THR A 463 13.09 1.53 -15.76
C THR A 463 12.69 2.49 -16.89
N PHE A 464 11.93 1.97 -17.87
CA PHE A 464 11.48 2.76 -19.01
C PHE A 464 10.51 3.87 -18.60
N ASN A 465 9.54 3.58 -17.73
CA ASN A 465 8.57 4.58 -17.25
C ASN A 465 9.27 5.73 -16.52
N THR A 466 10.32 5.43 -15.72
CA THR A 466 11.10 6.46 -15.03
C THR A 466 11.81 7.40 -15.99
N LEU A 467 12.43 6.87 -17.06
CA LEU A 467 13.09 7.68 -18.08
C LEU A 467 12.09 8.49 -18.91
N ILE A 468 10.98 7.87 -19.32
CA ILE A 468 9.89 8.53 -20.03
C ILE A 468 9.35 9.71 -19.21
N ASP A 469 9.03 9.50 -17.94
CA ASP A 469 8.58 10.58 -17.05
C ASP A 469 9.63 11.70 -16.91
N GLY A 470 10.90 11.33 -16.80
CA GLY A 470 12.02 12.28 -16.73
C GLY A 470 12.13 13.15 -17.99
N TYR A 471 12.09 12.55 -19.17
CA TYR A 471 12.13 13.29 -20.44
C TYR A 471 10.86 14.12 -20.67
N CYS A 472 9.68 13.61 -20.30
CA CYS A 472 8.42 14.35 -20.35
C CYS A 472 8.46 15.62 -19.48
N LYS A 473 9.04 15.55 -18.27
CA LYS A 473 9.24 16.72 -17.40
C LYS A 473 10.15 17.77 -18.00
N GLN A 474 11.12 17.36 -18.83
CA GLN A 474 11.99 18.26 -19.58
C GLN A 474 11.39 18.72 -20.92
N LEU A 475 10.17 18.29 -21.26
CA LEU A 475 9.48 18.57 -22.53
C LEU A 475 10.28 18.11 -23.78
N LYS A 476 11.16 17.12 -23.63
CA LYS A 476 11.94 16.52 -24.73
C LYS A 476 11.15 15.37 -25.39
N MET A 477 10.09 15.72 -26.10
CA MET A 477 9.12 14.72 -26.60
C MET A 477 9.71 13.79 -27.67
N GLU A 478 10.61 14.25 -28.51
CA GLU A 478 11.26 13.41 -29.52
C GLU A 478 12.05 12.26 -28.89
N THR A 479 12.85 12.57 -27.86
CA THR A 479 13.60 11.55 -27.12
C THR A 479 12.64 10.63 -26.32
N THR A 480 11.53 11.14 -25.81
CA THR A 480 10.50 10.35 -25.13
C THR A 480 9.93 9.27 -26.06
N ILE A 481 9.59 9.64 -27.31
CA ILE A 481 9.08 8.69 -28.31
C ILE A 481 10.16 7.67 -28.70
N GLN A 482 11.43 8.11 -28.81
CA GLN A 482 12.54 7.17 -29.03
C GLN A 482 12.69 6.14 -27.92
N ILE A 483 12.56 6.55 -26.65
CA ILE A 483 12.61 5.63 -25.50
C ILE A 483 11.40 4.68 -25.51
N LEU A 484 10.21 5.15 -25.87
CA LEU A 484 9.02 4.31 -26.02
C LEU A 484 9.24 3.23 -27.11
N ASN A 485 9.81 3.61 -28.25
CA ASN A 485 10.14 2.66 -29.32
C ASN A 485 11.24 1.68 -28.88
N LYS A 486 12.23 2.16 -28.11
CA LYS A 486 13.28 1.31 -27.55
C LYS A 486 12.71 0.28 -26.56
N MET A 487 11.70 0.64 -25.78
CA MET A 487 10.99 -0.28 -24.87
C MET A 487 10.40 -1.46 -25.65
N TRP A 488 9.75 -1.20 -26.80
CA TRP A 488 9.23 -2.24 -27.68
C TRP A 488 10.34 -3.14 -28.27
N SER A 489 11.47 -2.55 -28.70
CA SER A 489 12.59 -3.30 -29.28
C SER A 489 13.25 -4.27 -28.30
N HIS A 490 13.15 -3.99 -27.00
CA HIS A 490 13.64 -4.87 -25.94
C HIS A 490 12.60 -5.89 -25.46
N GLY A 491 11.45 -5.99 -26.12
CA GLY A 491 10.39 -6.93 -25.76
C GLY A 491 9.59 -6.54 -24.51
N VAL A 492 9.77 -5.33 -24.00
CA VAL A 492 9.02 -4.80 -22.86
C VAL A 492 7.77 -4.10 -23.36
N THR A 493 6.60 -4.61 -23.01
CA THR A 493 5.33 -4.03 -23.46
C THR A 493 4.96 -2.80 -22.62
N PRO A 494 4.75 -1.62 -23.24
CA PRO A 494 4.24 -0.44 -22.55
C PRO A 494 2.88 -0.72 -21.89
N ASP A 495 2.72 -0.23 -20.67
CA ASP A 495 1.47 -0.30 -19.93
C ASP A 495 0.69 1.02 -19.99
N VAL A 496 -0.48 1.06 -19.35
CA VAL A 496 -1.31 2.28 -19.29
C VAL A 496 -0.56 3.45 -18.64
N ILE A 497 0.34 3.16 -17.68
CA ILE A 497 1.14 4.19 -16.99
C ILE A 497 2.14 4.81 -17.97
N THR A 498 2.81 3.98 -18.78
CA THR A 498 3.73 4.41 -19.84
C THR A 498 3.06 5.41 -20.79
N TYR A 499 1.92 4.98 -21.37
CA TYR A 499 1.18 5.84 -22.31
C TYR A 499 0.65 7.11 -21.65
N ASN A 500 0.11 7.03 -20.44
CA ASN A 500 -0.35 8.21 -19.71
C ASN A 500 0.77 9.21 -19.42
N SER A 501 2.00 8.74 -19.14
CA SER A 501 3.16 9.62 -18.95
C SER A 501 3.51 10.35 -20.25
N VAL A 502 3.53 9.64 -21.39
CA VAL A 502 3.80 10.24 -22.70
C VAL A 502 2.72 11.24 -23.10
N LEU A 503 1.44 10.86 -23.00
CA LEU A 503 0.29 11.71 -23.29
C LEU A 503 0.28 12.98 -22.43
N ASN A 504 0.57 12.86 -21.13
CA ASN A 504 0.68 14.02 -20.24
C ASN A 504 1.84 14.96 -20.63
N GLY A 505 2.98 14.39 -21.04
CA GLY A 505 4.10 15.16 -21.57
C GLY A 505 3.73 15.91 -22.85
N LEU A 506 3.07 15.24 -23.80
CA LEU A 506 2.59 15.83 -25.06
C LEU A 506 1.54 16.94 -24.83
N SER A 507 0.61 16.72 -23.90
CA SER A 507 -0.39 17.73 -23.50
C SER A 507 0.29 18.99 -22.92
N LYS A 508 1.33 18.83 -22.10
CA LYS A 508 2.10 19.97 -21.55
C LYS A 508 2.95 20.68 -22.61
N ALA A 509 3.44 19.95 -23.59
CA ALA A 509 4.18 20.50 -24.73
C ALA A 509 3.29 21.12 -25.82
N VAL A 510 1.95 21.05 -25.64
CA VAL A 510 0.94 21.56 -26.59
C VAL A 510 1.05 20.91 -27.99
N LYS A 511 1.52 19.66 -28.05
CA LYS A 511 1.65 18.84 -29.27
C LYS A 511 0.42 17.95 -29.44
N ASN A 512 -0.72 18.54 -29.84
CA ASN A 512 -2.00 17.84 -29.86
C ASN A 512 -2.12 16.78 -30.96
N GLU A 513 -1.44 16.95 -32.10
CA GLU A 513 -1.41 15.95 -33.18
C GLU A 513 -0.67 14.70 -32.74
N ASP A 514 0.54 14.84 -32.21
CA ASP A 514 1.35 13.73 -31.69
C ASP A 514 0.64 13.00 -30.52
N LEU A 515 -0.15 13.76 -29.74
CA LEU A 515 -0.93 13.23 -28.62
C LEU A 515 -2.05 12.30 -29.11
N MET A 516 -2.80 12.70 -30.14
CA MET A 516 -3.87 11.87 -30.72
C MET A 516 -3.31 10.62 -31.39
N GLU A 517 -2.21 10.75 -32.16
CA GLU A 517 -1.51 9.62 -32.76
C GLU A 517 -1.01 8.62 -31.69
N THR A 518 -0.45 9.12 -30.57
CA THR A 518 -0.02 8.28 -29.46
C THR A 518 -1.20 7.57 -28.80
N PHE A 519 -2.34 8.22 -28.66
CA PHE A 519 -3.56 7.62 -28.12
C PHE A 519 -4.11 6.52 -29.03
N GLU A 520 -4.17 6.75 -30.34
CA GLU A 520 -4.58 5.75 -31.32
C GLU A 520 -3.65 4.53 -31.27
N THR A 521 -2.33 4.76 -31.25
CA THR A 521 -1.31 3.70 -31.08
C THR A 521 -1.53 2.89 -29.79
N MET A 522 -1.87 3.53 -28.68
CA MET A 522 -2.19 2.86 -27.42
C MET A 522 -3.35 1.87 -27.59
N VAL A 523 -4.42 2.31 -28.26
CA VAL A 523 -5.62 1.50 -28.49
C VAL A 523 -5.32 0.35 -29.47
N GLU A 524 -4.64 0.61 -30.57
CA GLU A 524 -4.25 -0.39 -31.57
C GLU A 524 -3.37 -1.50 -30.99
N LYS A 525 -2.48 -1.14 -30.06
CA LYS A 525 -1.62 -2.11 -29.36
C LYS A 525 -2.36 -2.88 -28.25
N GLY A 526 -3.67 -2.66 -28.11
CA GLY A 526 -4.52 -3.38 -27.14
C GLY A 526 -4.39 -2.91 -25.70
N CYS A 527 -3.76 -1.76 -25.46
CA CYS A 527 -3.68 -1.15 -24.14
C CYS A 527 -4.97 -0.35 -23.88
N VAL A 528 -5.79 -0.82 -22.94
CA VAL A 528 -7.11 -0.23 -22.67
C VAL A 528 -6.97 1.10 -21.93
N PRO A 529 -7.45 2.23 -22.51
CA PRO A 529 -7.43 3.53 -21.85
C PRO A 529 -8.22 3.52 -20.56
N ASN A 530 -7.70 4.20 -19.55
CA ASN A 530 -8.37 4.37 -18.26
C ASN A 530 -8.86 5.82 -18.08
N LYS A 531 -9.51 6.09 -16.95
CA LYS A 531 -10.01 7.42 -16.60
C LYS A 531 -8.94 8.51 -16.67
N ILE A 532 -7.70 8.21 -16.27
CA ILE A 532 -6.58 9.16 -16.30
C ILE A 532 -6.22 9.51 -17.75
N THR A 533 -6.21 8.51 -18.65
CA THR A 533 -5.98 8.70 -20.08
C THR A 533 -6.96 9.71 -20.66
N TYR A 534 -8.25 9.51 -20.40
CA TYR A 534 -9.29 10.40 -20.91
C TYR A 534 -9.24 11.80 -20.27
N ASN A 535 -8.88 11.91 -18.99
CA ASN A 535 -8.69 13.21 -18.35
C ASN A 535 -7.56 14.01 -19.00
N ILE A 536 -6.46 13.36 -19.38
CA ILE A 536 -5.34 14.00 -20.11
C ILE A 536 -5.80 14.50 -21.50
N LEU A 537 -6.56 13.68 -22.23
CA LEU A 537 -7.11 14.07 -23.55
C LEU A 537 -8.06 15.26 -23.40
N THR A 538 -8.97 15.22 -22.44
CA THR A 538 -9.93 16.30 -22.13
C THR A 538 -9.19 17.58 -21.78
N GLU A 539 -8.13 17.51 -20.94
CA GLU A 539 -7.31 18.67 -20.58
C GLU A 539 -6.60 19.26 -21.81
N SER A 540 -6.06 18.41 -22.68
CA SER A 540 -5.39 18.85 -23.91
C SER A 540 -6.35 19.54 -24.88
N LEU A 541 -7.54 18.98 -25.10
CA LEU A 541 -8.59 19.57 -25.94
C LEU A 541 -9.06 20.93 -25.38
N CYS A 542 -9.26 21.02 -24.06
CA CYS A 542 -9.63 22.27 -23.41
C CYS A 542 -8.55 23.35 -23.56
N LYS A 543 -7.26 22.99 -23.42
CA LYS A 543 -6.14 23.93 -23.65
C LYS A 543 -6.05 24.39 -25.11
N ALA A 544 -6.41 23.52 -26.06
CA ALA A 544 -6.47 23.85 -27.48
C ALA A 544 -7.72 24.69 -27.86
N GLY A 545 -8.59 25.01 -26.91
CA GLY A 545 -9.86 25.73 -27.17
C GLY A 545 -10.97 24.87 -27.77
N LYS A 546 -10.75 23.55 -27.93
CA LYS A 546 -11.69 22.61 -28.54
C LYS A 546 -12.61 21.98 -27.48
N VAL A 547 -13.31 22.82 -26.72
CA VAL A 547 -14.07 22.37 -25.53
C VAL A 547 -15.28 21.51 -25.91
N ASN A 548 -15.89 21.71 -27.10
CA ASN A 548 -16.98 20.88 -27.56
C ASN A 548 -16.52 19.45 -27.87
N GLU A 549 -15.33 19.28 -28.50
CA GLU A 549 -14.75 17.96 -28.73
C GLU A 549 -14.41 17.27 -27.38
N ALA A 550 -14.01 18.02 -26.36
CA ALA A 550 -13.80 17.49 -25.01
C ALA A 550 -15.12 17.02 -24.36
N LEU A 551 -16.24 17.67 -24.63
CA LEU A 551 -17.57 17.26 -24.14
C LEU A 551 -18.05 15.98 -24.85
N ASP A 552 -17.87 15.90 -26.19
CA ASP A 552 -18.20 14.70 -26.96
C ASP A 552 -17.40 13.48 -26.46
N LEU A 553 -16.15 13.69 -26.02
CA LEU A 553 -15.32 12.64 -25.44
C LEU A 553 -15.91 12.12 -24.13
N VAL A 554 -16.58 12.94 -23.31
CA VAL A 554 -17.25 12.48 -22.09
C VAL A 554 -18.40 11.52 -22.41
N ASP A 555 -19.18 11.82 -23.46
CA ASP A 555 -20.26 10.94 -23.89
C ASP A 555 -19.72 9.62 -24.47
N GLU A 556 -18.57 9.63 -25.14
CA GLU A 556 -17.88 8.43 -25.60
C GLU A 556 -17.39 7.56 -24.41
N ILE A 557 -16.83 8.19 -23.38
CA ILE A 557 -16.36 7.51 -22.16
C ILE A 557 -17.52 6.77 -21.49
N LEU A 558 -18.67 7.40 -21.37
CA LEU A 558 -19.89 6.83 -20.81
C LEU A 558 -20.37 5.61 -21.60
N ASN A 559 -20.35 5.70 -22.94
CA ASN A 559 -20.71 4.60 -23.82
C ASN A 559 -19.77 3.39 -23.67
N LYS A 560 -18.52 3.62 -23.30
CA LYS A 560 -17.52 2.57 -22.98
C LYS A 560 -17.65 2.03 -21.54
N GLY A 561 -18.63 2.49 -20.77
CA GLY A 561 -18.87 2.03 -19.40
C GLY A 561 -17.91 2.61 -18.34
N ILE A 562 -17.11 3.62 -18.70
CA ILE A 562 -16.22 4.33 -17.77
C ILE A 562 -17.00 5.54 -17.22
N THR A 563 -17.12 5.65 -15.91
CA THR A 563 -17.79 6.80 -15.28
C THR A 563 -16.82 7.98 -15.16
N PRO A 564 -17.13 9.16 -15.81
CA PRO A 564 -16.37 10.39 -15.59
C PRO A 564 -16.43 10.80 -14.12
N ASP A 565 -15.37 11.47 -13.66
CA ASP A 565 -15.28 11.97 -12.28
C ASP A 565 -15.36 13.50 -12.21
N THR A 566 -15.30 14.01 -11.00
CA THR A 566 -15.28 15.46 -10.73
C THR A 566 -14.14 16.18 -11.45
N VAL A 567 -12.99 15.51 -11.67
CA VAL A 567 -11.83 16.11 -12.35
C VAL A 567 -12.13 16.31 -13.82
N SER A 568 -12.75 15.32 -14.50
CA SER A 568 -13.16 15.41 -15.91
C SER A 568 -14.07 16.62 -16.12
N PHE A 569 -15.10 16.76 -15.28
CA PHE A 569 -16.04 17.88 -15.41
C PHE A 569 -15.41 19.23 -15.04
N ALA A 570 -14.59 19.27 -13.96
CA ALA A 570 -13.88 20.49 -13.56
C ALA A 570 -12.97 21.03 -14.69
N THR A 571 -12.29 20.14 -15.40
CA THR A 571 -11.43 20.48 -16.52
C THR A 571 -12.21 21.10 -17.67
N ILE A 572 -13.36 20.52 -18.05
CA ILE A 572 -14.19 21.04 -19.15
C ILE A 572 -14.87 22.36 -18.74
N ILE A 573 -15.39 22.47 -17.52
CA ILE A 573 -15.97 23.70 -16.98
C ILE A 573 -14.92 24.82 -17.00
N SER A 574 -13.68 24.53 -16.56
CA SER A 574 -12.55 25.47 -16.66
C SER A 574 -12.24 25.84 -18.11
N GLY A 575 -12.28 24.87 -19.03
CA GLY A 575 -12.10 25.09 -20.46
C GLY A 575 -13.13 26.05 -21.05
N PHE A 576 -14.42 25.86 -20.75
CA PHE A 576 -15.50 26.78 -21.15
C PHE A 576 -15.28 28.19 -20.57
N ALA A 577 -14.95 28.27 -19.28
CA ALA A 577 -14.69 29.53 -18.59
C ALA A 577 -13.53 30.29 -19.21
N ASN A 578 -12.40 29.62 -19.48
CA ASN A 578 -11.22 30.21 -20.10
C ASN A 578 -11.47 30.67 -21.56
N ASN A 579 -12.35 29.99 -22.30
CA ASN A 579 -12.78 30.40 -23.63
C ASN A 579 -13.83 31.54 -23.58
N GLY A 580 -14.25 31.97 -22.40
CA GLY A 580 -15.21 33.06 -22.22
C GLY A 580 -16.68 32.64 -22.32
N ASP A 581 -16.96 31.35 -22.54
CA ASP A 581 -18.34 30.82 -22.59
C ASP A 581 -18.85 30.45 -21.19
N LEU A 582 -19.23 31.46 -20.41
CA LEU A 582 -19.78 31.27 -19.08
C LEU A 582 -21.12 30.53 -19.06
N LYS A 583 -21.92 30.68 -20.17
CA LYS A 583 -23.21 30.00 -20.26
C LYS A 583 -23.01 28.50 -20.41
N GLY A 584 -22.10 28.07 -21.29
CA GLY A 584 -21.74 26.68 -21.46
C GLY A 584 -21.14 26.09 -20.18
N ALA A 585 -20.22 26.81 -19.52
CA ALA A 585 -19.66 26.41 -18.23
C ALA A 585 -20.74 26.18 -17.16
N TYR A 586 -21.71 27.12 -17.01
CA TYR A 586 -22.77 27.02 -16.02
C TYR A 586 -23.78 25.91 -16.34
N GLN A 587 -24.12 25.73 -17.60
CA GLN A 587 -24.98 24.62 -18.02
C GLN A 587 -24.34 23.25 -17.71
N LEU A 588 -23.09 23.09 -18.04
CA LEU A 588 -22.36 21.85 -17.73
C LEU A 588 -22.24 21.63 -16.23
N PHE A 589 -21.95 22.68 -15.46
CA PHE A 589 -21.91 22.61 -14.00
C PHE A 589 -23.25 22.09 -13.43
N ARG A 590 -24.39 22.56 -13.93
CA ARG A 590 -25.71 22.05 -13.52
C ARG A 590 -25.95 20.60 -13.95
N ARG A 591 -25.64 20.28 -15.22
CA ARG A 591 -25.81 18.93 -15.77
C ARG A 591 -24.97 17.89 -15.04
N MET A 592 -23.82 18.27 -14.52
CA MET A 592 -22.94 17.40 -13.74
C MET A 592 -23.68 16.74 -12.57
N GLY A 593 -24.45 17.52 -11.78
CA GLY A 593 -25.25 16.99 -10.67
C GLY A 593 -26.53 16.30 -11.10
N GLU A 594 -27.26 16.89 -12.02
CA GLU A 594 -28.63 16.48 -12.41
C GLU A 594 -28.63 15.26 -13.35
N GLN A 595 -27.82 15.31 -14.41
CA GLN A 595 -27.77 14.29 -15.46
C GLN A 595 -26.75 13.19 -15.18
N TYR A 596 -25.51 13.58 -14.80
CA TYR A 596 -24.38 12.65 -14.63
C TYR A 596 -24.26 12.11 -13.20
N LYS A 597 -25.05 12.62 -12.25
CA LYS A 597 -25.03 12.23 -10.82
C LYS A 597 -23.66 12.31 -10.17
N VAL A 598 -22.82 13.21 -10.63
CA VAL A 598 -21.49 13.49 -10.06
C VAL A 598 -21.65 14.67 -9.10
N SER A 599 -21.26 14.47 -7.83
CA SER A 599 -21.40 15.51 -6.81
C SER A 599 -20.46 16.70 -7.08
N HIS A 600 -20.95 17.91 -6.83
CA HIS A 600 -20.14 19.11 -6.86
C HIS A 600 -19.10 19.07 -5.72
N THR A 601 -17.92 19.63 -5.98
CA THR A 601 -16.84 19.78 -5.01
C THR A 601 -16.47 21.25 -4.83
N THR A 602 -15.75 21.56 -3.75
CA THR A 602 -15.17 22.90 -3.52
C THR A 602 -14.43 23.41 -4.76
N ALA A 603 -13.68 22.52 -5.46
CA ALA A 603 -12.95 22.89 -6.67
C ALA A 603 -13.86 23.32 -7.81
N THR A 604 -14.98 22.60 -8.08
CA THR A 604 -15.91 22.96 -9.16
C THR A 604 -16.64 24.27 -8.88
N TYR A 605 -17.03 24.50 -7.63
CA TYR A 605 -17.58 25.81 -7.22
C TYR A 605 -16.57 26.91 -7.38
N ASN A 606 -15.32 26.71 -6.96
CA ASN A 606 -14.24 27.70 -7.07
C ASN A 606 -13.97 28.11 -8.53
N ILE A 607 -14.00 27.15 -9.47
CA ILE A 607 -13.86 27.45 -10.89
C ILE A 607 -14.98 28.37 -11.36
N MET A 608 -16.22 28.06 -11.02
CA MET A 608 -17.38 28.85 -11.43
C MET A 608 -17.40 30.24 -10.77
N ILE A 609 -17.15 30.31 -9.46
CA ILE A 609 -17.08 31.59 -8.73
C ILE A 609 -15.97 32.48 -9.30
N ASN A 610 -14.77 31.90 -9.61
CA ASN A 610 -13.69 32.66 -10.22
C ASN A 610 -14.06 33.15 -11.61
N ALA A 611 -14.66 32.30 -12.45
CA ALA A 611 -15.08 32.66 -13.79
C ALA A 611 -16.11 33.82 -13.81
N PHE A 612 -17.09 33.82 -12.90
CA PHE A 612 -18.05 34.92 -12.75
C PHE A 612 -17.39 36.18 -12.16
N ALA A 613 -16.47 36.03 -11.18
CA ALA A 613 -15.73 37.12 -10.60
C ALA A 613 -14.82 37.84 -11.63
N GLU A 614 -14.16 37.11 -12.52
CA GLU A 614 -13.37 37.68 -13.62
C GLU A 614 -14.18 38.48 -14.62
N LYS A 615 -15.43 38.13 -14.82
CA LYS A 615 -16.40 38.89 -15.63
C LYS A 615 -17.15 39.95 -14.85
N LEU A 616 -16.83 40.15 -13.60
CA LEU A 616 -17.42 41.11 -12.68
C LEU A 616 -18.94 40.89 -12.38
N ASP A 617 -19.43 39.66 -12.65
CA ASP A 617 -20.79 39.23 -12.25
C ASP A 617 -20.75 38.63 -10.84
N LEU A 618 -20.54 39.49 -9.86
CA LEU A 618 -20.43 39.08 -8.46
C LEU A 618 -21.75 38.63 -7.85
N HIS A 619 -22.89 39.00 -8.44
CA HIS A 619 -24.18 38.52 -7.98
C HIS A 619 -24.32 37.00 -8.18
N MET A 620 -23.91 36.51 -9.34
CA MET A 620 -23.86 35.07 -9.59
C MET A 620 -22.77 34.38 -8.75
N GLY A 621 -21.63 35.05 -8.55
CA GLY A 621 -20.58 34.56 -7.65
C GLY A 621 -21.06 34.37 -6.21
N GLU A 622 -21.77 35.33 -5.65
CA GLU A 622 -22.34 35.29 -4.29
C GLU A 622 -23.44 34.21 -4.18
N LYS A 623 -24.28 34.07 -5.20
CA LYS A 623 -25.31 33.04 -5.25
C LYS A 623 -24.68 31.63 -5.20
N LEU A 624 -23.61 31.39 -5.97
CA LEU A 624 -22.87 30.13 -5.98
C LEU A 624 -22.13 29.87 -4.66
N PHE A 625 -21.61 30.94 -4.02
CA PHE A 625 -20.99 30.84 -2.71
C PHE A 625 -21.99 30.37 -1.64
N LEU A 626 -23.20 30.92 -1.63
CA LEU A 626 -24.27 30.50 -0.71
C LEU A 626 -24.75 29.07 -1.00
N GLU A 627 -24.90 28.74 -2.29
CA GLU A 627 -25.29 27.39 -2.72
C GLU A 627 -24.25 26.33 -2.33
N MET A 628 -22.96 26.67 -2.44
CA MET A 628 -21.85 25.82 -2.03
C MET A 628 -21.95 25.42 -0.54
N GLY A 629 -22.22 26.42 0.33
CA GLY A 629 -22.43 26.18 1.75
C GLY A 629 -23.64 25.32 2.06
N ALA A 630 -24.76 25.57 1.38
CA ALA A 630 -25.99 24.79 1.52
C ALA A 630 -25.86 23.37 0.99
N GLY A 631 -25.03 23.14 -0.04
CA GLY A 631 -24.72 21.83 -0.62
C GLY A 631 -23.69 20.99 0.17
N GLY A 632 -23.24 21.47 1.34
CA GLY A 632 -22.26 20.75 2.19
C GLY A 632 -20.81 20.88 1.73
N CYS A 633 -20.51 21.73 0.75
CA CYS A 633 -19.15 22.05 0.33
C CYS A 633 -18.66 23.29 1.09
N ALA A 634 -17.72 23.11 2.03
CA ALA A 634 -17.21 24.25 2.78
C ALA A 634 -16.33 25.17 1.90
N PRO A 635 -16.58 26.51 1.89
CA PRO A 635 -15.68 27.45 1.26
C PRO A 635 -14.27 27.40 1.86
N ASP A 636 -13.26 27.44 1.01
CA ASP A 636 -11.85 27.44 1.40
C ASP A 636 -11.22 28.84 1.28
N THR A 637 -9.96 28.94 1.66
CA THR A 637 -9.16 30.19 1.56
C THR A 637 -9.17 30.77 0.15
N TYR A 638 -9.20 29.93 -0.89
CA TYR A 638 -9.23 30.38 -2.28
C TYR A 638 -10.58 31.01 -2.62
N THR A 639 -11.69 30.39 -2.21
CA THR A 639 -13.05 30.88 -2.42
C THR A 639 -13.22 32.31 -1.87
N TYR A 640 -12.84 32.51 -0.58
CA TYR A 640 -12.89 33.82 0.04
C TYR A 640 -12.02 34.84 -0.69
N ARG A 641 -10.80 34.48 -1.05
CA ARG A 641 -9.87 35.36 -1.77
C ARG A 641 -10.43 35.83 -3.12
N VAL A 642 -11.08 34.94 -3.87
CA VAL A 642 -11.68 35.30 -5.16
C VAL A 642 -12.81 36.29 -4.96
N MET A 643 -13.71 36.05 -3.99
CA MET A 643 -14.85 36.94 -3.71
C MET A 643 -14.36 38.31 -3.22
N ILE A 644 -13.44 38.37 -2.27
CA ILE A 644 -12.87 39.62 -1.78
C ILE A 644 -12.24 40.43 -2.92
N ASN A 645 -11.43 39.75 -3.77
CA ASN A 645 -10.78 40.40 -4.90
C ASN A 645 -11.81 40.98 -5.90
N GLY A 646 -12.84 40.20 -6.23
CA GLY A 646 -13.89 40.62 -7.14
C GLY A 646 -14.63 41.85 -6.60
N PHE A 647 -15.04 41.85 -5.34
CA PHE A 647 -15.69 43.00 -4.71
C PHE A 647 -14.80 44.23 -4.62
N CYS A 648 -13.50 44.06 -4.36
CA CYS A 648 -12.57 45.16 -4.38
C CYS A 648 -12.39 45.78 -5.78
N ILE A 649 -12.36 44.98 -6.83
CA ILE A 649 -12.23 45.45 -8.21
C ILE A 649 -13.50 46.21 -8.66
N THR A 650 -14.70 45.77 -8.27
CA THR A 650 -15.96 46.43 -8.60
C THR A 650 -16.25 47.64 -7.72
N GLY A 651 -15.40 47.94 -6.74
CA GLY A 651 -15.59 49.07 -5.83
C GLY A 651 -16.65 48.82 -4.73
N ASN A 652 -17.17 47.60 -4.60
CA ASN A 652 -18.10 47.25 -3.52
C ASN A 652 -17.30 46.87 -2.27
N THR A 653 -16.77 47.87 -1.61
CA THR A 653 -15.87 47.71 -0.45
C THR A 653 -16.59 47.09 0.75
N ASP A 654 -17.90 47.35 0.94
CA ASP A 654 -18.67 46.77 2.05
C ASP A 654 -18.71 45.27 2.01
N SER A 655 -19.05 44.71 0.84
CA SER A 655 -19.05 43.27 0.65
C SER A 655 -17.64 42.68 0.77
N GLY A 656 -16.62 43.33 0.18
CA GLY A 656 -15.24 42.89 0.29
C GLY A 656 -14.74 42.83 1.75
N TYR A 657 -15.07 43.85 2.54
CA TYR A 657 -14.74 43.92 3.96
C TYR A 657 -15.50 42.85 4.77
N LYS A 658 -16.80 42.66 4.50
CA LYS A 658 -17.62 41.64 5.15
C LYS A 658 -17.04 40.23 4.91
N PHE A 659 -16.68 39.89 3.66
CA PHE A 659 -16.10 38.60 3.33
C PHE A 659 -14.70 38.41 3.96
N LEU A 660 -13.92 39.47 4.14
CA LEU A 660 -12.66 39.44 4.86
C LEU A 660 -12.88 39.10 6.33
N LEU A 661 -13.84 39.71 6.99
CA LEU A 661 -14.17 39.42 8.40
C LEU A 661 -14.67 37.99 8.57
N GLU A 662 -15.57 37.52 7.67
CA GLU A 662 -16.07 36.14 7.70
C GLU A 662 -14.94 35.12 7.51
N MET A 663 -14.00 35.39 6.61
CA MET A 663 -12.82 34.56 6.38
C MET A 663 -12.01 34.40 7.67
N ILE A 664 -11.79 35.52 8.40
CA ILE A 664 -11.05 35.56 9.66
C ILE A 664 -11.81 34.82 10.78
N GLU A 665 -13.13 35.02 10.89
CA GLU A 665 -13.97 34.37 11.91
C GLU A 665 -13.99 32.85 11.73
N LYS A 666 -13.89 32.35 10.50
CA LYS A 666 -13.76 30.91 10.21
C LYS A 666 -12.35 30.37 10.41
N GLY A 667 -11.41 31.18 10.89
CA GLY A 667 -10.04 30.77 11.22
C GLY A 667 -9.08 30.73 10.03
N PHE A 668 -9.46 31.24 8.86
CA PHE A 668 -8.55 31.36 7.71
C PHE A 668 -7.71 32.62 7.82
N ILE A 669 -6.42 32.51 7.55
CA ILE A 669 -5.50 33.65 7.54
C ILE A 669 -5.40 34.21 6.11
N PRO A 670 -5.89 35.45 5.85
CA PRO A 670 -5.75 36.09 4.55
C PRO A 670 -4.29 36.39 4.17
N SER A 671 -3.97 36.38 2.88
CA SER A 671 -2.64 36.79 2.40
C SER A 671 -2.45 38.29 2.51
N LEU A 672 -1.18 38.75 2.60
CA LEU A 672 -0.82 40.19 2.64
C LEU A 672 -1.43 40.96 1.45
N THR A 673 -1.48 40.34 0.27
CA THR A 673 -2.09 40.92 -0.93
C THR A 673 -3.60 41.10 -0.78
N THR A 674 -4.29 40.19 -0.10
CA THR A 674 -5.74 40.27 0.16
C THR A 674 -6.02 41.40 1.16
N PHE A 675 -5.26 41.48 2.26
CA PHE A 675 -5.38 42.58 3.19
C PHE A 675 -5.10 43.93 2.50
N GLY A 676 -4.02 44.04 1.74
CA GLY A 676 -3.64 45.25 1.05
C GLY A 676 -4.71 45.75 0.08
N ARG A 677 -5.39 44.85 -0.65
CA ARG A 677 -6.48 45.22 -1.56
C ARG A 677 -7.68 45.82 -0.82
N VAL A 678 -8.11 45.21 0.28
CA VAL A 678 -9.24 45.74 1.08
C VAL A 678 -8.84 47.07 1.72
N ILE A 679 -7.63 47.18 2.25
CA ILE A 679 -7.10 48.42 2.81
C ILE A 679 -7.11 49.55 1.76
N ASN A 680 -6.61 49.28 0.55
CA ASN A 680 -6.64 50.26 -0.54
C ASN A 680 -8.07 50.74 -0.86
N CYS A 681 -9.03 49.79 -0.99
CA CYS A 681 -10.42 50.13 -1.27
C CYS A 681 -11.06 50.95 -0.17
N LEU A 682 -10.79 50.65 1.11
CA LEU A 682 -11.27 51.41 2.25
C LEU A 682 -10.67 52.82 2.27
N CYS A 683 -9.37 52.98 1.97
CA CYS A 683 -8.71 54.25 1.87
C CYS A 683 -9.26 55.14 0.73
N VAL A 684 -9.57 54.55 -0.44
CA VAL A 684 -10.19 55.26 -1.56
C VAL A 684 -11.57 55.81 -1.19
N GLN A 685 -12.30 55.09 -0.32
CA GLN A 685 -13.62 55.53 0.18
C GLN A 685 -13.52 56.41 1.45
N HIS A 686 -12.35 56.85 1.84
CA HIS A 686 -12.09 57.62 3.05
C HIS A 686 -12.50 56.92 4.38
N ARG A 687 -12.60 55.58 4.39
CA ARG A 687 -12.91 54.78 5.57
C ARG A 687 -11.64 54.35 6.31
N VAL A 688 -10.84 55.33 6.68
CA VAL A 688 -9.49 55.13 7.26
C VAL A 688 -9.54 54.37 8.60
N HIS A 689 -10.62 54.57 9.39
CA HIS A 689 -10.73 53.88 10.69
C HIS A 689 -10.78 52.37 10.58
N GLU A 690 -11.53 51.84 9.64
CA GLU A 690 -11.66 50.40 9.39
C GLU A 690 -10.37 49.82 8.81
N ALA A 691 -9.69 50.54 7.95
CA ALA A 691 -8.38 50.16 7.43
C ALA A 691 -7.31 50.09 8.55
N VAL A 692 -7.35 51.01 9.51
CA VAL A 692 -6.47 50.99 10.69
C VAL A 692 -6.82 49.83 11.63
N ASP A 693 -8.10 49.44 11.74
CA ASP A 693 -8.49 48.28 12.54
C ASP A 693 -7.98 46.95 11.94
N ILE A 694 -7.98 46.82 10.62
CA ILE A 694 -7.33 45.69 9.92
C ILE A 694 -5.83 45.62 10.24
N ILE A 695 -5.12 46.78 10.22
CA ILE A 695 -3.70 46.82 10.51
C ILE A 695 -3.44 46.39 11.96
N HIS A 696 -4.24 46.87 12.91
CA HIS A 696 -4.13 46.43 14.30
C HIS A 696 -4.38 44.92 14.45
N PHE A 697 -5.33 44.37 13.73
CA PHE A 697 -5.57 42.92 13.67
C PHE A 697 -4.34 42.16 13.15
N MET A 698 -3.71 42.65 12.07
CA MET A 698 -2.50 42.02 11.50
C MET A 698 -1.33 42.03 12.49
N VAL A 699 -1.14 43.15 13.22
CA VAL A 699 -0.10 43.27 14.25
C VAL A 699 -0.35 42.33 15.43
N HIS A 700 -1.62 42.26 15.89
CA HIS A 700 -1.97 41.45 17.05
C HIS A 700 -1.80 39.96 16.79
N ASN A 701 -2.06 39.49 15.56
CA ASN A 701 -1.96 38.10 15.16
C ASN A 701 -0.62 37.73 14.52
N GLY A 702 0.37 38.62 14.53
CA GLY A 702 1.72 38.31 14.05
C GLY A 702 1.80 37.96 12.56
N ILE A 703 0.90 38.49 11.72
CA ILE A 703 0.78 38.15 10.30
C ILE A 703 1.98 38.59 9.46
N VAL A 704 2.82 39.51 10.01
CA VAL A 704 4.08 39.96 9.41
C VAL A 704 5.25 39.57 10.33
N PRO A 705 5.72 38.30 10.33
CA PRO A 705 6.68 37.79 11.32
C PRO A 705 8.03 38.53 11.31
N GLU A 706 8.52 38.89 10.13
CA GLU A 706 9.81 39.58 9.96
C GLU A 706 9.84 40.97 10.61
N VAL A 707 8.69 41.62 10.67
CA VAL A 707 8.52 42.95 11.29
C VAL A 707 8.24 42.82 12.78
N VAL A 708 7.46 41.81 13.20
CA VAL A 708 7.07 41.60 14.60
C VAL A 708 8.23 41.07 15.45
N ASN A 709 9.11 40.25 14.88
CA ASN A 709 10.27 39.68 15.57
C ASN A 709 11.41 40.73 15.77
N SER A 710 11.39 41.81 15.02
CA SER A 710 12.36 42.92 15.19
C SER A 710 11.95 43.97 16.25
N ILE A 711 10.74 43.80 16.83
CA ILE A 711 10.19 44.78 17.80
C ILE A 711 10.21 44.15 19.19
N SER A 712 10.79 44.87 20.17
CA SER A 712 10.81 44.43 21.57
C SER A 712 9.39 44.28 22.15
N GLU A 713 9.22 43.39 23.15
CA GLU A 713 7.89 43.16 23.78
C GLU A 713 7.26 44.41 24.39
N ALA A 714 8.10 45.40 24.77
CA ALA A 714 7.64 46.69 25.28
C ALA A 714 7.03 47.58 24.18
N ASP A 715 7.52 47.47 22.94
CA ASP A 715 7.08 48.28 21.80
C ASP A 715 5.85 47.69 21.09
N LYS A 716 5.53 46.40 21.32
CA LYS A 716 4.30 45.76 20.78
C LYS A 716 3.01 46.44 21.27
N LYS A 717 3.03 47.18 22.37
CA LYS A 717 1.88 47.94 22.91
C LYS A 717 1.82 49.41 22.44
N VAL A 718 2.79 49.90 21.69
CA VAL A 718 2.91 51.34 21.32
C VAL A 718 2.78 51.49 19.80
N VAL A 719 2.25 52.65 19.38
CA VAL A 719 1.91 53.13 18.02
C VAL A 719 2.99 52.89 16.94
N ALA A 720 4.18 52.43 17.28
CA ALA A 720 5.26 52.16 16.33
C ALA A 720 4.98 50.93 15.43
N ALA A 721 4.42 49.83 15.99
CA ALA A 721 4.19 48.60 15.26
C ALA A 721 3.22 48.73 14.06
N PRO A 722 2.06 49.40 14.15
CA PRO A 722 1.20 49.64 13.01
C PRO A 722 1.87 50.43 11.89
N LYS A 723 2.73 51.45 12.22
CA LYS A 723 3.44 52.21 11.20
C LYS A 723 4.45 51.41 10.43
N ILE A 724 5.20 50.56 11.13
CA ILE A 724 6.18 49.62 10.49
C ILE A 724 5.49 48.66 9.56
N VAL A 725 4.30 48.11 9.93
CA VAL A 725 3.50 47.24 9.07
C VAL A 725 3.02 47.99 7.81
N VAL A 726 2.59 49.23 7.96
CA VAL A 726 2.17 50.06 6.81
C VAL A 726 3.35 50.34 5.87
N GLU A 727 4.53 50.61 6.39
CA GLU A 727 5.76 50.81 5.61
C GLU A 727 6.16 49.49 4.88
N ASP A 728 6.05 48.34 5.52
CA ASP A 728 6.36 47.06 4.94
C ASP A 728 5.34 46.68 3.83
N LEU A 729 4.05 46.93 4.05
CA LEU A 729 3.02 46.75 3.04
C LEU A 729 3.26 47.64 1.80
N LEU A 730 3.76 48.86 1.97
CA LEU A 730 4.14 49.73 0.88
C LEU A 730 5.37 49.18 0.15
N LYS A 731 6.43 48.78 0.87
CA LYS A 731 7.64 48.15 0.29
C LYS A 731 7.34 46.93 -0.54
N ARG A 732 6.40 46.11 -0.08
CA ARG A 732 5.92 44.91 -0.80
C ARG A 732 4.89 45.20 -1.89
N SER A 733 4.62 46.46 -2.19
CA SER A 733 3.62 46.91 -3.18
C SER A 733 2.20 46.35 -2.93
N CYS A 734 1.88 46.05 -1.66
CA CYS A 734 0.56 45.57 -1.25
C CYS A 734 -0.44 46.70 -1.10
N ILE A 735 0.01 47.93 -0.78
CA ILE A 735 -0.81 49.14 -0.70
C ILE A 735 -0.24 50.23 -1.60
N THR A 736 -1.13 51.16 -2.01
CA THR A 736 -0.76 52.36 -2.80
C THR A 736 -0.13 53.43 -1.92
N TYR A 737 0.64 54.32 -2.52
CA TYR A 737 1.23 55.47 -1.80
C TYR A 737 0.15 56.35 -1.16
N TYR A 738 -0.98 56.55 -1.86
CA TYR A 738 -2.13 57.26 -1.35
C TYR A 738 -2.72 56.64 -0.08
N ALA A 739 -2.88 55.32 -0.08
CA ALA A 739 -3.33 54.59 1.11
C ALA A 739 -2.32 54.69 2.25
N TYR A 740 -1.01 54.67 1.94
CA TYR A 740 0.06 54.85 2.92
C TYR A 740 -0.04 56.19 3.64
N GLU A 741 -0.20 57.31 2.91
CA GLU A 741 -0.31 58.64 3.52
C GLU A 741 -1.54 58.74 4.44
N LEU A 742 -2.71 58.33 3.98
CA LEU A 742 -3.93 58.34 4.78
C LEU A 742 -3.83 57.50 6.07
N LEU A 743 -3.21 56.32 5.97
CA LEU A 743 -3.04 55.43 7.11
C LEU A 743 -2.01 55.96 8.10
N TYR A 744 -0.94 56.56 7.59
CA TYR A 744 0.11 57.14 8.42
C TYR A 744 -0.42 58.28 9.26
N ASP A 745 -1.30 59.13 8.71
CA ASP A 745 -1.98 60.20 9.41
C ASP A 745 -3.09 59.66 10.33
N GLY A 746 -3.89 58.71 9.90
CA GLY A 746 -4.97 58.09 10.69
C GLY A 746 -4.47 57.34 11.93
N ILE A 747 -3.29 56.72 11.88
CA ILE A 747 -2.62 56.15 13.05
C ILE A 747 -2.17 57.23 14.05
N ARG A 748 -1.89 58.44 13.55
CA ARG A 748 -1.49 59.58 14.37
C ARG A 748 -2.66 60.22 15.12
N ASP A 749 -3.84 60.28 14.50
CA ASP A 749 -5.06 60.88 15.05
C ASP A 749 -5.70 60.08 16.19
N LYS A 750 -5.65 58.73 16.15
CA LYS A 750 -6.11 57.89 17.27
C LYS A 750 -5.33 58.12 18.57
N LYS A 751 -4.10 58.65 18.49
CA LYS A 751 -3.29 59.03 19.68
C LYS A 751 -3.81 60.29 20.34
N THR A 752 -4.29 61.26 19.59
CA THR A 752 -4.83 62.54 20.07
C THR A 752 -6.21 62.40 20.69
N GLN A 753 -7.03 61.44 20.23
CA GLN A 753 -8.35 61.19 20.82
C GLN A 753 -8.30 60.38 22.13
N LYS A 754 -7.36 59.44 22.32
CA LYS A 754 -7.19 58.73 23.60
C LYS A 754 -6.61 59.63 24.73
N GLN A 755 -5.94 60.71 24.39
CA GLN A 755 -5.43 61.69 25.39
C GLN A 755 -6.48 62.74 25.83
N LYS A 756 -7.67 62.77 25.20
CA LYS A 756 -8.76 63.75 25.51
C LYS A 756 -9.94 63.15 26.29
N LEU A 757 -9.86 61.93 26.78
CA LEU A 757 -10.87 61.39 27.70
C LEU A 757 -10.43 61.71 29.13
N PRO A 758 -11.14 62.60 29.87
CA PRO A 758 -10.82 62.90 31.26
C PRO A 758 -11.19 61.70 32.13
N ASN A 759 -10.31 61.37 33.07
CA ASN A 759 -10.60 60.52 34.21
C ASN A 759 -11.96 60.91 34.81
N ARG A 760 -12.96 60.01 34.69
CA ARG A 760 -14.13 60.07 35.60
C ARG A 760 -14.20 58.72 36.31
N HIS A 761 -14.23 58.87 37.61
CA HIS A 761 -14.24 58.00 38.79
C HIS A 761 -15.02 56.71 38.62
#